data_89b9330f2e278a72358b716b5588656e
#
_entry.id   89b9330f2e278a72358b716b5588656e
#
_cell.length_a   1.000
_cell.length_b   1.000
_cell.length_c   1.000
_cell.angle_alpha   90.00
_cell.angle_beta   90.00
_cell.angle_gamma   90.00
#
_symmetry.space_group_name_H-M   'P 1'
#
loop_
_entity.id
_entity.type
_entity.pdbx_description
1 polymer ?
#
loop_
_entity_poly.entity_id
_entity_poly.type
_entity_poly.pdbx_seq_one_letter_code
_entity_poly.pdbx_strand_id
1 'polypeptide(L)'
;MLRTTVAGLRAHRLRFLLTSLAILLGVGFIAGTFVLNDTVEAGFAQRVTADAGKVDVAVLPKGSGEPLPAALLDRIRSLPGVTDAQGIVRGAAPLLGKDGKAVGTLPTTAVSVVTGPLDRTDVVAGTGPGTDDHAAVLDENTAEAQGLRPGDTITVLDSRRRPHPFRLVGLIDTGLDQQLAFTGAVGFTTDTARRMTGAKGYAEIDVKGSGPGLKQAVAAAAGGSYTVRTGAELADELAASAGVDARLLTVGLLLFGLVAMLVAALVIYNTFTILVAQRTREMALLRCIGATRGQVFSQVLLESAAVGLLASLAGLATGYGLAALTLTVLGALDAPLPTDAAVTLSPVTAGIALTVGVLVTVGAALLPARSATRVAPVAALRSEPEERTFRAGRARMLFAALFLLAGAGTTGAGAFALPPGQVALVVVMAGGALTFLAVLILGPVLVRPLSAVVGWVPRRSFGVPGRLAVENSARNPRRAATTTVALTIGVTLMTLISVITASTRLTMTAKLDDQFPVDYLLADQEREPLIPRSVGEELRTRPELASVGQIRRVEAGFGGRTQSVGTFAGHVEPYVTAGSLRGFAAGQVAVDERTAARLGLRLGGTATLATKRVGTVSLRIVALLDGDQTMLPSVTVPERAFDAYFGAVPDAQVLVTIKDGVSPARARAVVDAAAAPYPTVMVNSATEVRGQFDETLDMVLMIMTGLLGLAILISLLGIANTLSLSVHERTRESALLRALGLTRPQLRRMLSVEALVLGLIGALVGVALGLVFGWAAMRAMLEGSQYAVPVPQVLLFVVLSGAAGVLAAVIPARRAARASIVGSLAAG
;
A
#
# COMPACT_ATOMS: atom_id res chain seq x y z
N MET A 1 48.59 5.84 -5.94
CA MET A 1 47.16 6.07 -6.23
C MET A 1 46.32 6.36 -4.99
N LEU A 2 46.36 5.59 -3.91
CA LEU A 2 45.53 5.88 -2.70
C LEU A 2 45.85 7.28 -2.06
N ARG A 3 47.12 7.69 -1.98
CA ARG A 3 47.50 9.01 -1.43
C ARG A 3 47.01 10.17 -2.29
N THR A 4 46.99 10.02 -3.61
CA THR A 4 46.46 11.04 -4.55
C THR A 4 44.94 11.11 -4.49
N THR A 5 44.25 9.99 -4.32
CA THR A 5 42.80 9.91 -4.12
C THR A 5 42.36 10.61 -2.81
N VAL A 6 43.05 10.36 -1.71
CA VAL A 6 42.77 11.01 -0.41
C VAL A 6 43.03 12.51 -0.46
N ALA A 7 44.12 12.95 -1.14
CA ALA A 7 44.41 14.37 -1.32
C ALA A 7 43.33 15.07 -2.18
N GLY A 8 42.87 14.43 -3.25
CA GLY A 8 41.78 14.90 -4.08
C GLY A 8 40.45 15.04 -3.34
N LEU A 9 40.10 14.07 -2.49
CA LEU A 9 38.93 14.10 -1.63
C LEU A 9 38.98 15.25 -0.62
N ARG A 10 40.17 15.52 -0.05
CA ARG A 10 40.32 16.62 0.89
C ARG A 10 40.23 18.00 0.23
N ALA A 11 40.73 18.15 -0.99
CA ALA A 11 40.67 19.40 -1.75
C ALA A 11 39.26 19.83 -2.15
N HIS A 12 38.33 18.88 -2.35
CA HIS A 12 36.98 19.15 -2.88
C HIS A 12 35.85 18.76 -1.90
N ARG A 13 36.04 18.79 -0.60
CA ARG A 13 35.14 18.34 0.47
C ARG A 13 33.69 18.79 0.30
N LEU A 14 33.43 20.05 -0.01
CA LEU A 14 32.06 20.59 -0.11
C LEU A 14 31.23 20.00 -1.26
N ARG A 15 31.87 19.60 -2.35
CA ARG A 15 31.20 19.02 -3.52
C ARG A 15 30.86 17.56 -3.31
N PHE A 16 31.80 16.81 -2.75
CA PHE A 16 31.57 15.42 -2.37
C PHE A 16 30.51 15.31 -1.28
N LEU A 17 30.36 16.32 -0.42
CA LEU A 17 29.34 16.34 0.63
C LEU A 17 27.92 16.31 0.07
N LEU A 18 27.63 17.12 -0.98
CA LEU A 18 26.31 17.12 -1.64
C LEU A 18 26.01 15.81 -2.38
N THR A 19 27.06 15.23 -3.02
CA THR A 19 26.92 13.94 -3.70
C THR A 19 26.73 12.81 -2.68
N SER A 20 27.53 12.81 -1.61
CA SER A 20 27.43 11.85 -0.51
C SER A 20 26.07 11.92 0.16
N LEU A 21 25.49 13.12 0.30
CA LEU A 21 24.16 13.28 0.88
C LEU A 21 23.07 12.65 -0.01
N ALA A 22 23.17 12.79 -1.33
CA ALA A 22 22.23 12.14 -2.24
C ALA A 22 22.33 10.61 -2.21
N ILE A 23 23.56 10.07 -2.13
CA ILE A 23 23.81 8.63 -1.97
C ILE A 23 23.28 8.15 -0.61
N LEU A 24 23.60 8.90 0.46
CA LEU A 24 23.17 8.62 1.82
C LEU A 24 21.65 8.51 1.92
N LEU A 25 20.91 9.45 1.32
CA LEU A 25 19.46 9.44 1.32
C LEU A 25 18.88 8.25 0.51
N GLY A 26 19.43 7.99 -0.69
CA GLY A 26 18.99 6.87 -1.51
C GLY A 26 19.29 5.50 -0.89
N VAL A 27 20.51 5.30 -0.41
CA VAL A 27 20.92 4.07 0.29
C VAL A 27 20.23 3.96 1.65
N GLY A 28 20.10 5.08 2.39
CA GLY A 28 19.44 5.12 3.68
C GLY A 28 17.97 4.72 3.59
N PHE A 29 17.28 5.15 2.54
CA PHE A 29 15.89 4.75 2.31
C PHE A 29 15.78 3.24 2.02
N ILE A 30 16.61 2.71 1.12
CA ILE A 30 16.61 1.28 0.80
C ILE A 30 16.99 0.45 2.04
N ALA A 31 18.07 0.85 2.73
CA ALA A 31 18.51 0.18 3.94
C ALA A 31 17.44 0.23 5.04
N GLY A 32 16.81 1.39 5.25
CA GLY A 32 15.74 1.56 6.22
C GLY A 32 14.53 0.67 5.91
N THR A 33 14.15 0.56 4.64
CA THR A 33 13.07 -0.33 4.19
C THR A 33 13.40 -1.80 4.48
N PHE A 34 14.61 -2.26 4.14
CA PHE A 34 15.02 -3.64 4.43
C PHE A 34 15.16 -3.91 5.93
N VAL A 35 15.77 -2.98 6.69
CA VAL A 35 15.91 -3.11 8.15
C VAL A 35 14.53 -3.17 8.82
N LEU A 36 13.59 -2.33 8.40
CA LEU A 36 12.23 -2.36 8.90
C LEU A 36 11.55 -3.71 8.59
N ASN A 37 11.67 -4.17 7.34
CA ASN A 37 11.12 -5.47 6.94
C ASN A 37 11.75 -6.63 7.71
N ASP A 38 13.09 -6.67 7.79
CA ASP A 38 13.82 -7.72 8.51
C ASP A 38 13.45 -7.74 10.01
N THR A 39 13.26 -6.56 10.61
CA THR A 39 12.89 -6.45 12.03
C THR A 39 11.45 -6.91 12.26
N VAL A 40 10.52 -6.49 11.43
CA VAL A 40 9.12 -6.92 11.49
C VAL A 40 9.03 -8.42 11.26
N GLU A 41 9.68 -8.95 10.23
CA GLU A 41 9.71 -10.38 9.93
C GLU A 41 10.37 -11.19 11.05
N ALA A 42 11.47 -10.72 11.61
CA ALA A 42 12.13 -11.37 12.76
C ALA A 42 11.25 -11.31 14.02
N GLY A 43 10.57 -10.21 14.28
CA GLY A 43 9.63 -10.09 15.40
C GLY A 43 8.45 -11.07 15.26
N PHE A 44 7.90 -11.16 14.06
CA PHE A 44 6.87 -12.16 13.75
C PHE A 44 7.41 -13.58 13.90
N ALA A 45 8.56 -13.90 13.31
CA ALA A 45 9.16 -15.23 13.39
C ALA A 45 9.49 -15.61 14.84
N GLN A 46 10.00 -14.68 15.64
CA GLN A 46 10.32 -14.94 17.04
C GLN A 46 9.08 -15.28 17.87
N ARG A 47 7.98 -14.52 17.73
CA ARG A 47 6.72 -14.80 18.42
C ARG A 47 6.12 -16.13 17.96
N VAL A 48 6.01 -16.34 16.64
CA VAL A 48 5.50 -17.60 16.07
C VAL A 48 6.33 -18.80 16.49
N THR A 49 7.67 -18.69 16.48
CA THR A 49 8.55 -19.79 16.88
C THR A 49 8.46 -20.07 18.37
N ALA A 50 8.29 -19.04 19.22
CA ALA A 50 8.11 -19.23 20.65
C ALA A 50 6.82 -20.02 20.94
N ASP A 51 5.72 -19.70 20.27
CA ASP A 51 4.43 -20.35 20.46
C ASP A 51 4.36 -21.73 19.78
N ALA A 52 4.84 -21.84 18.55
CA ALA A 52 4.89 -23.12 17.85
C ALA A 52 5.90 -24.09 18.47
N GLY A 53 6.94 -23.60 19.15
CA GLY A 53 7.91 -24.41 19.87
C GLY A 53 7.33 -25.13 21.09
N LYS A 54 6.18 -24.70 21.59
CA LYS A 54 5.44 -25.40 22.64
C LYS A 54 4.75 -26.66 22.11
N VAL A 55 4.48 -26.74 20.79
CA VAL A 55 3.78 -27.83 20.11
C VAL A 55 4.78 -28.65 19.30
N ASP A 56 4.81 -29.97 19.47
CA ASP A 56 5.66 -30.84 18.66
C ASP A 56 4.95 -31.27 17.36
N VAL A 57 3.63 -31.52 17.43
CA VAL A 57 2.79 -31.86 16.27
C VAL A 57 1.42 -31.20 16.42
N ALA A 58 0.93 -30.57 15.36
CA ALA A 58 -0.42 -30.02 15.27
C ALA A 58 -1.25 -30.77 14.22
N VAL A 59 -2.52 -30.98 14.52
CA VAL A 59 -3.51 -31.54 13.58
C VAL A 59 -4.54 -30.48 13.25
N LEU A 60 -4.75 -30.20 11.95
CA LEU A 60 -5.61 -29.16 11.43
C LEU A 60 -6.62 -29.74 10.41
N PRO A 61 -7.81 -29.14 10.27
CA PRO A 61 -8.73 -29.47 9.18
C PRO A 61 -8.07 -29.20 7.79
N LYS A 62 -8.47 -29.94 6.76
CA LYS A 62 -8.10 -29.63 5.38
C LYS A 62 -8.98 -28.51 4.83
N GLY A 63 -8.39 -27.33 4.58
CA GLY A 63 -9.13 -26.16 4.09
C GLY A 63 -10.27 -25.78 5.04
N SER A 64 -11.46 -25.49 4.50
CA SER A 64 -12.70 -25.23 5.27
C SER A 64 -13.42 -26.51 5.69
N GLY A 65 -12.67 -27.59 5.97
CA GLY A 65 -13.19 -28.91 6.32
C GLY A 65 -13.88 -28.98 7.67
N GLU A 66 -14.45 -30.17 7.97
CA GLU A 66 -15.15 -30.45 9.23
C GLU A 66 -14.19 -30.32 10.43
N PRO A 67 -14.69 -29.81 11.59
CA PRO A 67 -13.92 -29.75 12.83
C PRO A 67 -13.40 -31.13 13.25
N LEU A 68 -12.29 -31.13 13.98
CA LEU A 68 -11.66 -32.34 14.50
C LEU A 68 -12.53 -32.99 15.61
N PRO A 69 -13.00 -34.24 15.44
CA PRO A 69 -13.88 -34.83 16.43
C PRO A 69 -13.16 -35.17 17.74
N ALA A 70 -13.87 -35.11 18.86
CA ALA A 70 -13.32 -35.43 20.19
C ALA A 70 -12.69 -36.83 20.26
N ALA A 71 -13.27 -37.80 19.57
CA ALA A 71 -12.72 -39.16 19.50
C ALA A 71 -11.33 -39.23 18.83
N LEU A 72 -10.97 -38.25 18.01
CA LEU A 72 -9.62 -38.14 17.44
C LEU A 72 -8.62 -37.72 18.51
N LEU A 73 -8.97 -36.74 19.36
CA LEU A 73 -8.12 -36.31 20.48
C LEU A 73 -7.84 -37.47 21.45
N ASP A 74 -8.87 -38.24 21.80
CA ASP A 74 -8.70 -39.41 22.71
C ASP A 74 -7.80 -40.48 22.09
N ARG A 75 -7.93 -40.72 20.77
CA ARG A 75 -7.05 -41.61 20.03
C ARG A 75 -5.59 -41.12 20.01
N ILE A 76 -5.37 -39.83 19.81
CA ILE A 76 -4.03 -39.25 19.80
C ILE A 76 -3.39 -39.34 21.20
N ARG A 77 -4.14 -39.08 22.25
CA ARG A 77 -3.67 -39.21 23.64
C ARG A 77 -3.20 -40.63 23.99
N SER A 78 -3.79 -41.64 23.36
CA SER A 78 -3.40 -43.05 23.59
C SER A 78 -2.16 -43.50 22.80
N LEU A 79 -1.60 -42.67 21.92
CA LEU A 79 -0.43 -43.01 21.10
C LEU A 79 0.84 -43.08 21.95
N PRO A 80 1.73 -44.05 21.69
CA PRO A 80 3.04 -44.11 22.33
C PRO A 80 3.89 -42.88 21.99
N GLY A 81 4.53 -42.27 22.98
CA GLY A 81 5.37 -41.08 22.78
C GLY A 81 4.63 -39.77 22.94
N VAL A 82 3.31 -39.74 23.02
CA VAL A 82 2.51 -38.56 23.36
C VAL A 82 2.56 -38.37 24.89
N THR A 83 2.99 -37.17 25.31
CA THR A 83 3.04 -36.77 26.73
C THR A 83 1.83 -35.94 27.11
N ASP A 84 1.34 -35.11 26.21
CA ASP A 84 0.11 -34.32 26.35
C ASP A 84 -0.53 -34.08 24.98
N ALA A 85 -1.85 -33.97 24.93
CA ALA A 85 -2.56 -33.55 23.75
C ALA A 85 -3.84 -32.78 24.14
N GLN A 86 -4.03 -31.64 23.56
CA GLN A 86 -5.13 -30.72 23.84
C GLN A 86 -5.83 -30.25 22.58
N GLY A 87 -7.16 -30.15 22.65
CA GLY A 87 -7.95 -29.63 21.55
C GLY A 87 -8.26 -28.15 21.75
N ILE A 88 -7.98 -27.35 20.74
CA ILE A 88 -8.26 -25.91 20.73
C ILE A 88 -9.66 -25.72 20.14
N VAL A 89 -10.49 -24.99 20.86
CA VAL A 89 -11.84 -24.59 20.44
C VAL A 89 -11.78 -23.14 19.95
N ARG A 90 -12.33 -22.89 18.80
CA ARG A 90 -12.55 -21.53 18.27
C ARG A 90 -13.97 -21.42 17.71
N GLY A 91 -14.60 -20.28 17.92
CA GLY A 91 -15.93 -20.01 17.37
C GLY A 91 -16.44 -18.63 17.77
N ALA A 92 -17.57 -18.24 17.21
CA ALA A 92 -18.18 -16.96 17.54
C ALA A 92 -18.79 -16.99 18.95
N ALA A 93 -18.54 -15.94 19.74
CA ALA A 93 -19.19 -15.68 21.01
C ALA A 93 -19.21 -14.15 21.25
N PRO A 94 -20.26 -13.46 20.80
CA PRO A 94 -20.30 -12.00 20.84
C PRO A 94 -20.21 -11.44 22.26
N LEU A 95 -19.24 -10.56 22.51
CA LEU A 95 -19.12 -9.79 23.74
C LEU A 95 -20.12 -8.63 23.71
N LEU A 96 -20.84 -8.43 24.78
CA LEU A 96 -21.71 -7.28 24.96
C LEU A 96 -20.94 -6.12 25.59
N GLY A 97 -21.04 -4.95 24.98
CA GLY A 97 -20.56 -3.70 25.53
C GLY A 97 -21.46 -3.18 26.67
N LYS A 98 -21.05 -2.07 27.29
CA LYS A 98 -21.80 -1.41 28.37
C LYS A 98 -23.18 -0.90 27.92
N ASP A 99 -23.35 -0.69 26.63
CA ASP A 99 -24.61 -0.30 25.98
C ASP A 99 -25.57 -1.47 25.72
N GLY A 100 -25.15 -2.69 26.03
CA GLY A 100 -25.90 -3.91 25.83
C GLY A 100 -25.90 -4.42 24.39
N LYS A 101 -25.12 -3.80 23.49
CA LYS A 101 -24.92 -4.25 22.11
C LYS A 101 -23.65 -5.07 21.98
N ALA A 102 -23.61 -5.91 20.97
CA ALA A 102 -22.40 -6.68 20.69
C ALA A 102 -21.27 -5.77 20.17
N VAL A 103 -20.06 -6.00 20.68
CA VAL A 103 -18.86 -5.24 20.37
C VAL A 103 -18.33 -5.63 18.98
N GLY A 104 -17.89 -4.64 18.21
CA GLY A 104 -17.26 -4.83 16.92
C GLY A 104 -18.23 -5.07 15.75
N THR A 105 -17.72 -5.09 14.54
CA THR A 105 -18.49 -5.33 13.31
C THR A 105 -18.65 -6.82 12.97
N LEU A 106 -17.79 -7.64 13.53
CA LEU A 106 -17.84 -9.11 13.51
C LEU A 106 -17.97 -9.63 14.94
N PRO A 107 -18.51 -10.84 15.13
CA PRO A 107 -18.62 -11.40 16.46
C PRO A 107 -17.23 -11.65 17.07
N THR A 108 -17.09 -11.34 18.34
CA THR A 108 -15.87 -11.65 19.09
C THR A 108 -15.62 -13.16 19.02
N THR A 109 -14.37 -13.56 18.83
CA THR A 109 -13.99 -14.97 18.75
C THR A 109 -13.72 -15.54 20.13
N ALA A 110 -14.50 -16.55 20.55
CA ALA A 110 -14.16 -17.36 21.68
C ALA A 110 -13.01 -18.32 21.36
N VAL A 111 -12.02 -18.37 22.23
CA VAL A 111 -10.89 -19.29 22.16
C VAL A 111 -10.78 -20.09 23.45
N SER A 112 -10.37 -21.35 23.36
CA SER A 112 -10.01 -22.10 24.55
C SER A 112 -8.61 -21.75 25.02
N VAL A 113 -8.48 -21.38 26.30
CA VAL A 113 -7.21 -21.20 27.00
C VAL A 113 -6.89 -22.51 27.68
N VAL A 114 -5.84 -23.15 27.18
CA VAL A 114 -5.39 -24.44 27.76
C VAL A 114 -4.37 -24.20 28.87
N THR A 115 -4.19 -25.13 29.75
CA THR A 115 -3.21 -25.05 30.83
C THR A 115 -2.08 -26.03 30.61
N GLY A 116 -0.88 -25.72 31.05
CA GLY A 116 0.26 -26.63 30.99
C GLY A 116 1.22 -26.37 29.84
N PRO A 117 1.98 -27.37 29.39
CA PRO A 117 3.08 -27.19 28.44
C PRO A 117 2.64 -26.83 27.02
N LEU A 118 1.37 -26.99 26.69
CA LEU A 118 0.77 -26.63 25.40
C LEU A 118 0.07 -25.26 25.44
N ASP A 119 0.16 -24.52 26.54
CA ASP A 119 -0.41 -23.18 26.64
C ASP A 119 0.36 -22.18 25.76
N ARG A 120 -0.32 -21.68 24.74
CA ARG A 120 0.20 -20.66 23.83
C ARG A 120 -0.37 -19.27 24.11
N THR A 121 -1.17 -19.14 25.16
CA THR A 121 -1.82 -17.88 25.53
C THR A 121 -0.82 -16.98 26.26
N ASP A 122 -0.61 -15.78 25.74
CA ASP A 122 0.21 -14.77 26.43
C ASP A 122 -0.69 -13.86 27.27
N VAL A 123 -0.57 -13.98 28.62
CA VAL A 123 -1.35 -13.18 29.54
C VAL A 123 -0.56 -11.92 29.91
N VAL A 124 -1.01 -10.78 29.41
CA VAL A 124 -0.37 -9.46 29.60
C VAL A 124 -0.66 -8.90 30.99
N ALA A 125 -1.88 -9.11 31.48
CA ALA A 125 -2.28 -8.62 32.80
C ALA A 125 -3.25 -9.59 33.49
N GLY A 126 -3.14 -9.72 34.79
CA GLY A 126 -3.99 -10.64 35.58
C GLY A 126 -3.55 -12.08 35.50
N THR A 127 -4.49 -13.02 35.34
CA THR A 127 -4.25 -14.48 35.29
C THR A 127 -5.12 -15.12 34.22
N GLY A 128 -4.73 -16.31 33.73
CA GLY A 128 -5.60 -17.12 32.89
C GLY A 128 -6.85 -17.64 33.64
N PRO A 129 -7.85 -18.15 32.91
CA PRO A 129 -9.09 -18.67 33.53
C PRO A 129 -8.87 -19.93 34.39
N GLY A 130 -7.74 -20.60 34.22
CA GLY A 130 -7.40 -21.82 34.95
C GLY A 130 -8.46 -22.91 34.76
N THR A 131 -9.10 -23.35 35.85
CA THR A 131 -10.20 -24.34 35.85
C THR A 131 -11.55 -23.70 36.21
N ASP A 132 -11.61 -22.37 36.35
CA ASP A 132 -12.84 -21.67 36.72
C ASP A 132 -13.72 -21.42 35.49
N ASP A 133 -14.84 -22.12 35.42
CA ASP A 133 -15.80 -22.04 34.33
C ASP A 133 -16.58 -20.70 34.25
N HIS A 134 -16.46 -19.84 35.25
CA HIS A 134 -17.05 -18.50 35.30
C HIS A 134 -16.00 -17.41 35.11
N ALA A 135 -14.73 -17.75 34.87
CA ALA A 135 -13.67 -16.85 34.57
C ALA A 135 -13.47 -16.74 33.03
N ALA A 136 -13.13 -15.55 32.59
CA ALA A 136 -12.77 -15.31 31.21
C ALA A 136 -11.56 -14.35 31.13
N VAL A 137 -10.82 -14.43 30.04
CA VAL A 137 -9.81 -13.44 29.66
C VAL A 137 -10.25 -12.74 28.38
N LEU A 138 -9.82 -11.51 28.20
CA LEU A 138 -10.20 -10.68 27.05
C LEU A 138 -8.93 -10.16 26.38
N ASP A 139 -8.96 -10.00 25.07
CA ASP A 139 -7.83 -9.35 24.39
C ASP A 139 -7.68 -7.89 24.85
N GLU A 140 -6.42 -7.44 24.93
CA GLU A 140 -6.06 -6.15 25.48
C GLU A 140 -6.70 -4.99 24.70
N ASN A 141 -6.70 -5.06 23.36
CA ASN A 141 -7.24 -4.00 22.51
C ASN A 141 -8.76 -3.83 22.69
N THR A 142 -9.50 -4.95 22.75
CA THR A 142 -10.95 -4.91 23.02
C THR A 142 -11.22 -4.42 24.45
N ALA A 143 -10.41 -4.84 25.42
CA ALA A 143 -10.54 -4.39 26.81
C ALA A 143 -10.32 -2.88 26.92
N GLU A 144 -9.30 -2.35 26.27
CA GLU A 144 -8.99 -0.90 26.25
C GLU A 144 -10.09 -0.10 25.57
N ALA A 145 -10.54 -0.54 24.39
CA ALA A 145 -11.62 0.12 23.62
C ALA A 145 -12.93 0.17 24.39
N GLN A 146 -13.23 -0.84 25.23
CA GLN A 146 -14.44 -0.92 26.06
C GLN A 146 -14.25 -0.38 27.48
N GLY A 147 -13.02 0.01 27.85
CA GLY A 147 -12.67 0.46 29.19
C GLY A 147 -12.92 -0.61 30.25
N LEU A 148 -12.55 -1.87 29.96
CA LEU A 148 -12.68 -3.03 30.83
C LEU A 148 -11.33 -3.36 31.49
N ARG A 149 -11.35 -3.88 32.71
CA ARG A 149 -10.14 -4.22 33.48
C ARG A 149 -10.32 -5.57 34.18
N PRO A 150 -9.24 -6.29 34.50
CA PRO A 150 -9.33 -7.47 35.35
C PRO A 150 -10.04 -7.17 36.66
N GLY A 151 -11.03 -7.98 37.01
CA GLY A 151 -11.97 -7.79 38.12
C GLY A 151 -13.38 -7.40 37.68
N ASP A 152 -13.56 -6.86 36.47
CA ASP A 152 -14.88 -6.49 35.95
C ASP A 152 -15.69 -7.74 35.56
N THR A 153 -17.00 -7.56 35.41
CA THR A 153 -17.89 -8.59 34.86
C THR A 153 -18.19 -8.26 33.41
N ILE A 154 -17.94 -9.20 32.52
CA ILE A 154 -18.26 -9.13 31.10
C ILE A 154 -19.45 -10.06 30.79
N THR A 155 -20.26 -9.68 29.81
CA THR A 155 -21.37 -10.53 29.35
C THR A 155 -21.08 -10.97 27.93
N VAL A 156 -21.12 -12.30 27.71
CA VAL A 156 -20.85 -12.91 26.41
C VAL A 156 -22.06 -13.75 25.98
N LEU A 157 -22.42 -13.69 24.71
CA LEU A 157 -23.52 -14.48 24.16
C LEU A 157 -23.05 -15.86 23.75
N ASP A 158 -23.82 -16.90 24.07
CA ASP A 158 -23.61 -18.25 23.55
C ASP A 158 -24.09 -18.39 22.08
N SER A 159 -23.85 -19.57 21.48
CA SER A 159 -24.34 -19.91 20.11
C SER A 159 -25.87 -19.85 19.94
N ARG A 160 -26.62 -19.80 21.04
CA ARG A 160 -28.07 -19.59 21.07
C ARG A 160 -28.46 -18.17 21.42
N ARG A 161 -27.46 -17.27 21.49
CA ARG A 161 -27.56 -15.84 21.84
C ARG A 161 -28.13 -15.57 23.23
N ARG A 162 -27.90 -16.47 24.17
CA ARG A 162 -28.22 -16.27 25.57
C ARG A 162 -27.06 -15.59 26.25
N PRO A 163 -27.30 -14.54 27.05
CA PRO A 163 -26.24 -13.82 27.78
C PRO A 163 -25.75 -14.64 28.98
N HIS A 164 -24.43 -14.73 29.10
CA HIS A 164 -23.75 -15.36 30.21
C HIS A 164 -22.75 -14.37 30.82
N PRO A 165 -22.84 -14.12 32.16
CA PRO A 165 -21.86 -13.26 32.83
C PRO A 165 -20.60 -14.05 33.15
N PHE A 166 -19.42 -13.45 32.95
CA PHE A 166 -18.12 -13.97 33.29
C PHE A 166 -17.32 -12.93 34.04
N ARG A 167 -16.49 -13.37 35.00
CA ARG A 167 -15.52 -12.52 35.65
C ARG A 167 -14.28 -12.40 34.79
N LEU A 168 -13.90 -11.18 34.38
CA LEU A 168 -12.67 -10.91 33.66
C LEU A 168 -11.48 -11.06 34.64
N VAL A 169 -10.67 -12.09 34.46
CA VAL A 169 -9.55 -12.41 35.36
C VAL A 169 -8.20 -11.98 34.80
N GLY A 170 -8.10 -11.74 33.49
CA GLY A 170 -6.88 -11.30 32.85
C GLY A 170 -7.08 -10.77 31.46
N LEU A 171 -6.04 -10.16 30.95
CA LEU A 171 -5.95 -9.69 29.57
C LEU A 171 -4.92 -10.51 28.81
N ILE A 172 -5.21 -10.80 27.56
CA ILE A 172 -4.35 -11.60 26.68
C ILE A 172 -3.92 -10.81 25.47
N ASP A 173 -2.68 -11.04 25.02
CA ASP A 173 -2.24 -10.62 23.69
C ASP A 173 -2.72 -11.67 22.66
N THR A 174 -3.43 -11.24 21.64
CA THR A 174 -3.85 -12.10 20.53
C THR A 174 -2.69 -12.49 19.61
N GLY A 175 -1.52 -11.95 19.86
CA GLY A 175 -0.30 -12.22 19.11
C GLY A 175 -0.44 -11.86 17.64
N LEU A 176 -0.14 -12.82 16.77
CA LEU A 176 -0.10 -12.64 15.32
C LEU A 176 -1.36 -13.15 14.61
N ASP A 177 -2.33 -13.63 15.35
CA ASP A 177 -3.60 -14.08 14.78
C ASP A 177 -4.41 -12.86 14.33
N GLN A 178 -4.24 -12.48 13.05
CA GLN A 178 -4.93 -11.33 12.47
C GLN A 178 -6.45 -11.43 12.59
N GLN A 179 -7.00 -12.64 12.56
CA GLN A 179 -8.42 -12.84 12.73
C GLN A 179 -8.84 -12.44 14.16
N LEU A 180 -8.10 -12.91 15.19
CA LEU A 180 -8.38 -12.56 16.57
C LEU A 180 -8.17 -11.06 16.84
N ALA A 181 -7.13 -10.48 16.28
CA ALA A 181 -6.88 -9.03 16.39
C ALA A 181 -8.00 -8.20 15.75
N PHE A 182 -8.62 -8.72 14.68
CA PHE A 182 -9.69 -8.02 13.96
C PHE A 182 -11.08 -8.22 14.60
N THR A 183 -11.36 -9.43 15.12
CA THR A 183 -12.66 -9.75 15.72
C THR A 183 -12.71 -9.46 17.22
N GLY A 184 -11.58 -9.30 17.87
CA GLY A 184 -11.44 -9.42 19.31
C GLY A 184 -11.47 -10.88 19.76
N ALA A 185 -10.91 -11.18 20.93
CA ALA A 185 -10.85 -12.54 21.48
C ALA A 185 -11.32 -12.60 22.92
N VAL A 186 -12.16 -13.56 23.24
CA VAL A 186 -12.54 -13.92 24.63
C VAL A 186 -12.06 -15.34 24.91
N GLY A 187 -11.18 -15.50 25.88
CA GLY A 187 -10.63 -16.80 26.27
C GLY A 187 -11.36 -17.42 27.44
N PHE A 188 -11.66 -18.69 27.30
CA PHE A 188 -12.37 -19.53 28.32
C PHE A 188 -11.64 -20.83 28.57
N THR A 189 -12.04 -21.58 29.62
CA THR A 189 -11.71 -23.00 29.70
C THR A 189 -12.23 -23.73 28.46
N THR A 190 -11.58 -24.84 28.07
CA THR A 190 -11.98 -25.61 26.88
C THR A 190 -13.46 -26.03 26.91
N ASP A 191 -13.95 -26.45 28.08
CA ASP A 191 -15.34 -26.86 28.20
C ASP A 191 -16.32 -25.67 28.11
N THR A 192 -15.96 -24.54 28.68
CA THR A 192 -16.77 -23.32 28.55
C THR A 192 -16.75 -22.81 27.13
N ALA A 193 -15.57 -22.80 26.45
CA ALA A 193 -15.47 -22.42 25.06
C ALA A 193 -16.39 -23.28 24.17
N ARG A 194 -16.42 -24.61 24.37
CA ARG A 194 -17.34 -25.50 23.64
C ARG A 194 -18.81 -25.20 23.91
N ARG A 195 -19.17 -24.91 25.16
CA ARG A 195 -20.55 -24.54 25.50
C ARG A 195 -20.98 -23.24 24.87
N MET A 196 -20.09 -22.24 24.91
CA MET A 196 -20.38 -20.88 24.37
C MET A 196 -20.48 -20.89 22.85
N THR A 197 -19.57 -21.54 22.16
CA THR A 197 -19.53 -21.61 20.70
C THR A 197 -20.47 -22.65 20.09
N GLY A 198 -20.94 -23.62 20.88
CA GLY A 198 -21.69 -24.78 20.35
C GLY A 198 -20.84 -25.68 19.46
N ALA A 199 -19.52 -25.59 19.52
CA ALA A 199 -18.61 -26.33 18.67
C ALA A 199 -18.72 -27.85 18.86
N LYS A 200 -18.91 -28.55 17.75
CA LYS A 200 -19.02 -30.02 17.72
C LYS A 200 -17.67 -30.74 17.74
N GLY A 201 -16.58 -30.00 17.56
CA GLY A 201 -15.22 -30.51 17.48
C GLY A 201 -14.19 -29.40 17.78
N TYR A 202 -12.93 -29.72 17.53
CA TYR A 202 -11.83 -28.80 17.73
C TYR A 202 -11.41 -28.14 16.40
N ALA A 203 -10.94 -26.92 16.48
CA ALA A 203 -10.34 -26.22 15.35
C ALA A 203 -8.90 -26.71 15.08
N GLU A 204 -8.23 -27.15 16.14
CA GLU A 204 -6.84 -27.61 16.12
C GLU A 204 -6.64 -28.61 17.27
N ILE A 205 -5.78 -29.61 17.08
CA ILE A 205 -5.32 -30.48 18.17
C ILE A 205 -3.81 -30.34 18.25
N ASP A 206 -3.35 -29.80 19.38
CA ASP A 206 -1.94 -29.67 19.73
C ASP A 206 -1.44 -30.87 20.47
N VAL A 207 -0.27 -31.35 20.10
CA VAL A 207 0.34 -32.56 20.66
C VAL A 207 1.75 -32.28 21.17
N LYS A 208 2.03 -32.61 22.39
CA LYS A 208 3.35 -32.66 22.99
C LYS A 208 3.82 -34.10 23.09
N GLY A 209 5.02 -34.37 22.68
CA GLY A 209 5.56 -35.72 22.75
C GLY A 209 6.99 -35.79 22.26
N SER A 210 7.59 -36.97 22.31
CA SER A 210 8.98 -37.19 21.89
C SER A 210 9.12 -38.53 21.16
N GLY A 211 10.07 -38.57 20.26
CA GLY A 211 10.46 -39.80 19.55
C GLY A 211 10.43 -39.64 18.01
N PRO A 212 11.35 -40.41 17.36
CA PRO A 212 11.39 -40.44 15.90
C PRO A 212 10.11 -41.10 15.38
N GLY A 213 9.30 -40.37 14.63
CA GLY A 213 8.05 -40.92 14.06
C GLY A 213 6.76 -40.42 14.71
N LEU A 214 6.80 -39.51 15.68
CA LEU A 214 5.59 -38.94 16.32
C LEU A 214 4.62 -38.38 15.27
N LYS A 215 5.12 -37.56 14.31
CA LYS A 215 4.32 -37.01 13.22
C LYS A 215 3.62 -38.11 12.41
N GLN A 216 4.35 -39.18 12.05
CA GLN A 216 3.79 -40.31 11.29
C GLN A 216 2.73 -41.08 12.09
N ALA A 217 2.95 -41.29 13.40
CA ALA A 217 2.00 -41.94 14.28
C ALA A 217 0.71 -41.12 14.41
N VAL A 218 0.83 -39.81 14.62
CA VAL A 218 -0.31 -38.87 14.67
C VAL A 218 -1.03 -38.80 13.30
N ALA A 219 -0.28 -38.77 12.19
CA ALA A 219 -0.86 -38.76 10.84
C ALA A 219 -1.63 -40.07 10.53
N ALA A 220 -1.10 -41.21 10.95
CA ALA A 220 -1.81 -42.50 10.82
C ALA A 220 -3.10 -42.53 11.62
N ALA A 221 -3.09 -41.96 12.85
CA ALA A 221 -4.28 -41.86 13.70
C ALA A 221 -5.31 -40.83 13.15
N ALA A 222 -4.83 -39.73 12.59
CA ALA A 222 -5.69 -38.70 12.01
C ALA A 222 -6.36 -39.15 10.70
N GLY A 223 -5.68 -39.99 9.91
CA GLY A 223 -6.14 -40.40 8.59
C GLY A 223 -5.97 -39.31 7.52
N GLY A 224 -6.37 -39.61 6.26
CA GLY A 224 -6.16 -38.73 5.13
C GLY A 224 -7.03 -37.45 5.08
N SER A 225 -8.01 -37.32 6.00
CA SER A 225 -8.96 -36.20 6.02
C SER A 225 -8.42 -34.93 6.68
N TYR A 226 -7.32 -35.02 7.44
CA TYR A 226 -6.73 -33.92 8.20
C TYR A 226 -5.29 -33.67 7.78
N THR A 227 -4.82 -32.46 8.05
CA THR A 227 -3.42 -32.07 7.82
C THR A 227 -2.65 -32.18 9.11
N VAL A 228 -1.50 -32.86 9.09
CA VAL A 228 -0.63 -33.01 10.26
C VAL A 228 0.69 -32.34 10.01
N ARG A 229 1.07 -31.43 10.90
CA ARG A 229 2.27 -30.60 10.79
C ARG A 229 3.13 -30.72 12.03
N THR A 230 4.44 -30.56 11.89
CA THR A 230 5.30 -30.33 13.05
C THR A 230 5.13 -28.89 13.53
N GLY A 231 5.51 -28.59 14.77
CA GLY A 231 5.51 -27.21 15.27
C GLY A 231 6.32 -26.25 14.39
N ALA A 232 7.45 -26.71 13.84
CA ALA A 232 8.23 -25.91 12.89
C ALA A 232 7.47 -25.64 11.57
N GLU A 233 6.82 -26.64 10.98
CA GLU A 233 6.00 -26.47 9.78
C GLU A 233 4.78 -25.58 10.02
N LEU A 234 4.20 -25.64 11.22
CA LEU A 234 3.12 -24.77 11.65
C LEU A 234 3.61 -23.32 11.77
N ALA A 235 4.78 -23.12 12.37
CA ALA A 235 5.42 -21.82 12.48
C ALA A 235 5.68 -21.19 11.10
N ASP A 236 6.25 -21.98 10.18
CA ASP A 236 6.53 -21.52 8.81
C ASP A 236 5.25 -21.12 8.06
N GLU A 237 4.16 -21.85 8.24
CA GLU A 237 2.87 -21.53 7.60
C GLU A 237 2.22 -20.28 8.19
N LEU A 238 2.24 -20.15 9.53
CA LEU A 238 1.74 -18.94 10.20
C LEU A 238 2.56 -17.71 9.83
N ALA A 239 3.88 -17.84 9.82
CA ALA A 239 4.78 -16.76 9.36
C ALA A 239 4.55 -16.40 7.88
N ALA A 240 4.33 -17.40 7.02
CA ALA A 240 4.06 -17.17 5.60
C ALA A 240 2.71 -16.46 5.37
N SER A 241 1.68 -16.83 6.13
CA SER A 241 0.36 -16.18 6.04
C SER A 241 0.39 -14.74 6.53
N ALA A 242 1.11 -14.47 7.64
CA ALA A 242 1.34 -13.11 8.13
C ALA A 242 2.25 -12.28 7.18
N GLY A 243 3.18 -12.94 6.48
CA GLY A 243 4.15 -12.31 5.59
C GLY A 243 3.61 -11.88 4.21
N VAL A 244 2.44 -12.36 3.78
CA VAL A 244 1.88 -12.00 2.45
C VAL A 244 1.53 -10.52 2.38
N ASP A 245 0.91 -9.96 3.41
CA ASP A 245 0.56 -8.54 3.44
C ASP A 245 1.80 -7.64 3.61
N ALA A 246 2.79 -8.08 4.39
CA ALA A 246 4.07 -7.40 4.53
C ALA A 246 4.86 -7.35 3.22
N ARG A 247 4.79 -8.37 2.36
CA ARG A 247 5.46 -8.38 1.05
C ARG A 247 4.93 -7.31 0.10
N LEU A 248 3.63 -7.06 0.07
CA LEU A 248 3.04 -6.01 -0.77
C LEU A 248 3.55 -4.62 -0.35
N LEU A 249 3.60 -4.34 0.94
CA LEU A 249 4.17 -3.11 1.48
C LEU A 249 5.66 -2.99 1.15
N THR A 250 6.42 -4.05 1.34
CA THR A 250 7.86 -4.09 1.04
C THR A 250 8.13 -3.84 -0.44
N VAL A 251 7.39 -4.47 -1.35
CA VAL A 251 7.52 -4.22 -2.80
C VAL A 251 7.20 -2.77 -3.14
N GLY A 252 6.15 -2.19 -2.56
CA GLY A 252 5.82 -0.78 -2.71
C GLY A 252 6.96 0.14 -2.26
N LEU A 253 7.49 -0.07 -1.06
CA LEU A 253 8.61 0.70 -0.52
C LEU A 253 9.89 0.54 -1.34
N LEU A 254 10.20 -0.67 -1.83
CA LEU A 254 11.37 -0.91 -2.69
C LEU A 254 11.25 -0.20 -4.04
N LEU A 255 10.06 -0.10 -4.62
CA LEU A 255 9.83 0.69 -5.83
C LEU A 255 10.17 2.17 -5.58
N PHE A 256 9.78 2.73 -4.44
CA PHE A 256 10.18 4.08 -4.05
C PHE A 256 11.70 4.19 -3.84
N GLY A 257 12.30 3.19 -3.21
CA GLY A 257 13.76 3.11 -3.04
C GLY A 257 14.49 3.07 -4.37
N LEU A 258 13.98 2.32 -5.35
CA LEU A 258 14.55 2.28 -6.70
C LEU A 258 14.48 3.65 -7.37
N VAL A 259 13.36 4.36 -7.22
CA VAL A 259 13.20 5.71 -7.76
C VAL A 259 14.14 6.71 -7.08
N ALA A 260 14.24 6.68 -5.75
CA ALA A 260 15.17 7.50 -5.00
C ALA A 260 16.63 7.24 -5.46
N MET A 261 16.98 5.98 -5.69
CA MET A 261 18.28 5.56 -6.18
C MET A 261 18.54 6.04 -7.63
N LEU A 262 17.53 5.99 -8.50
CA LEU A 262 17.62 6.53 -9.86
C LEU A 262 17.90 8.04 -9.84
N VAL A 263 17.20 8.78 -8.99
CA VAL A 263 17.43 10.22 -8.80
C VAL A 263 18.84 10.47 -8.25
N ALA A 264 19.25 9.70 -7.24
CA ALA A 264 20.62 9.76 -6.70
C ALA A 264 21.65 9.48 -7.81
N ALA A 265 21.49 8.46 -8.62
CA ALA A 265 22.37 8.12 -9.74
C ALA A 265 22.52 9.29 -10.74
N LEU A 266 21.42 9.99 -11.05
CA LEU A 266 21.45 11.16 -11.93
C LEU A 266 22.19 12.33 -11.29
N VAL A 267 22.01 12.57 -10.00
CA VAL A 267 22.76 13.59 -9.24
C VAL A 267 24.26 13.27 -9.23
N ILE A 268 24.61 12.00 -8.98
CA ILE A 268 25.99 11.50 -8.98
C ILE A 268 26.61 11.66 -10.38
N TYR A 269 25.92 11.19 -11.42
CA TYR A 269 26.35 11.33 -12.83
C TYR A 269 26.64 12.80 -13.17
N ASN A 270 25.73 13.69 -12.83
CA ASN A 270 25.89 15.12 -13.09
C ASN A 270 27.11 15.67 -12.34
N THR A 271 27.27 15.33 -11.06
CA THR A 271 28.42 15.80 -10.24
C THR A 271 29.74 15.28 -10.78
N PHE A 272 29.85 14.00 -11.14
CA PHE A 272 31.08 13.47 -11.72
C PHE A 272 31.39 14.03 -13.09
N THR A 273 30.37 14.27 -13.94
CA THR A 273 30.55 14.96 -15.24
C THR A 273 31.19 16.32 -15.05
N ILE A 274 30.77 17.05 -14.06
CA ILE A 274 31.27 18.38 -13.70
C ILE A 274 32.69 18.28 -13.14
N LEU A 275 32.92 17.40 -12.19
CA LEU A 275 34.21 17.21 -11.53
C LEU A 275 35.28 16.83 -12.54
N VAL A 276 34.94 15.95 -13.47
CA VAL A 276 35.79 15.53 -14.59
C VAL A 276 36.09 16.71 -15.52
N ALA A 277 35.07 17.50 -15.89
CA ALA A 277 35.26 18.65 -16.77
C ALA A 277 36.22 19.67 -16.16
N GLN A 278 36.12 19.94 -14.86
CA GLN A 278 37.01 20.87 -14.15
C GLN A 278 38.43 20.37 -14.00
N ARG A 279 38.66 19.06 -13.90
CA ARG A 279 39.99 18.44 -13.77
C ARG A 279 40.58 17.98 -15.10
N THR A 280 39.90 18.28 -16.24
CA THR A 280 40.36 17.85 -17.57
C THR A 280 41.79 18.35 -17.85
N ARG A 281 42.16 19.57 -17.45
CA ARG A 281 43.49 20.14 -17.62
C ARG A 281 44.54 19.43 -16.76
N GLU A 282 44.22 19.12 -15.49
CA GLU A 282 45.08 18.35 -14.58
C GLU A 282 45.31 16.91 -15.12
N MET A 283 44.22 16.26 -15.57
CA MET A 283 44.30 14.93 -16.17
C MET A 283 45.09 14.93 -17.49
N ALA A 284 44.97 15.99 -18.29
CA ALA A 284 45.75 16.15 -19.50
C ALA A 284 47.27 16.31 -19.18
N LEU A 285 47.61 17.13 -18.16
CA LEU A 285 48.96 17.27 -17.69
C LEU A 285 49.56 15.93 -17.18
N LEU A 286 48.82 15.16 -16.39
CA LEU A 286 49.26 13.85 -15.93
C LEU A 286 49.56 12.92 -17.14
N ARG A 287 48.74 12.98 -18.21
CA ARG A 287 48.97 12.21 -19.42
C ARG A 287 50.18 12.71 -20.23
N CYS A 288 50.46 14.00 -20.20
CA CYS A 288 51.70 14.54 -20.81
C CYS A 288 52.96 14.07 -20.06
N ILE A 289 52.88 13.80 -18.76
CA ILE A 289 53.98 13.25 -17.95
C ILE A 289 54.07 11.71 -18.04
N GLY A 290 53.18 11.06 -18.81
CA GLY A 290 53.24 9.62 -19.08
C GLY A 290 52.13 8.78 -18.43
N ALA A 291 51.13 9.33 -17.79
CA ALA A 291 50.00 8.53 -17.28
C ALA A 291 49.16 7.96 -18.41
N THR A 292 48.83 6.65 -18.34
CA THR A 292 47.99 5.98 -19.30
C THR A 292 46.51 6.34 -19.17
N ARG A 293 45.74 6.13 -20.27
CA ARG A 293 44.27 6.32 -20.22
C ARG A 293 43.63 5.46 -19.16
N GLY A 294 44.10 4.21 -19.00
CA GLY A 294 43.59 3.27 -18.00
C GLY A 294 43.83 3.74 -16.56
N GLN A 295 45.00 4.35 -16.29
CA GLN A 295 45.33 4.88 -14.97
C GLN A 295 44.42 6.08 -14.58
N VAL A 296 44.14 7.00 -15.52
CA VAL A 296 43.24 8.12 -15.30
C VAL A 296 41.81 7.64 -15.09
N PHE A 297 41.38 6.64 -15.90
CA PHE A 297 40.05 6.02 -15.79
C PHE A 297 39.88 5.34 -14.42
N SER A 298 40.83 4.48 -14.03
CA SER A 298 40.76 3.78 -12.74
C SER A 298 40.85 4.71 -11.54
N GLN A 299 41.55 5.82 -11.63
CA GLN A 299 41.61 6.84 -10.58
C GLN A 299 40.22 7.43 -10.31
N VAL A 300 39.47 7.83 -11.37
CA VAL A 300 38.12 8.40 -11.24
C VAL A 300 37.17 7.36 -10.66
N LEU A 301 37.26 6.10 -11.10
CA LEU A 301 36.43 5.01 -10.56
C LEU A 301 36.76 4.70 -9.09
N LEU A 302 38.03 4.72 -8.69
CA LEU A 302 38.44 4.53 -7.31
C LEU A 302 37.95 5.67 -6.41
N GLU A 303 38.02 6.93 -6.90
CA GLU A 303 37.44 8.07 -6.19
C GLU A 303 35.91 7.92 -6.02
N SER A 304 35.19 7.47 -7.07
CA SER A 304 33.75 7.23 -7.01
C SER A 304 33.39 6.07 -6.08
N ALA A 305 34.17 4.99 -6.11
CA ALA A 305 33.97 3.83 -5.22
C ALA A 305 34.19 4.20 -3.75
N ALA A 306 35.24 4.99 -3.45
CA ALA A 306 35.50 5.46 -2.09
C ALA A 306 34.38 6.36 -1.55
N VAL A 307 33.91 7.31 -2.37
CA VAL A 307 32.78 8.18 -2.01
C VAL A 307 31.50 7.33 -1.85
N GLY A 308 31.23 6.40 -2.80
CA GLY A 308 30.11 5.50 -2.77
C GLY A 308 30.11 4.64 -1.49
N LEU A 309 31.25 4.06 -1.11
CA LEU A 309 31.36 3.25 0.09
C LEU A 309 31.13 4.05 1.37
N LEU A 310 31.77 5.20 1.51
CA LEU A 310 31.60 6.05 2.70
C LEU A 310 30.18 6.57 2.85
N ALA A 311 29.58 7.01 1.73
CA ALA A 311 28.21 7.50 1.73
C ALA A 311 27.20 6.38 1.95
N SER A 312 27.47 5.16 1.44
CA SER A 312 26.62 3.99 1.68
C SER A 312 26.68 3.50 3.12
N LEU A 313 27.87 3.54 3.76
CA LEU A 313 28.00 3.26 5.20
C LEU A 313 27.20 4.25 6.05
N ALA A 314 27.32 5.54 5.73
CA ALA A 314 26.52 6.56 6.39
C ALA A 314 25.02 6.40 6.08
N GLY A 315 24.67 6.02 4.86
CA GLY A 315 23.30 5.68 4.44
C GLY A 315 22.74 4.50 5.23
N LEU A 316 23.51 3.42 5.38
CA LEU A 316 23.12 2.27 6.19
C LEU A 316 22.87 2.65 7.65
N ALA A 317 23.72 3.47 8.24
CA ALA A 317 23.54 3.94 9.61
C ALA A 317 22.29 4.84 9.75
N THR A 318 22.06 5.75 8.79
CA THR A 318 20.84 6.58 8.80
C THR A 318 19.58 5.77 8.50
N GLY A 319 19.64 4.78 7.61
CA GLY A 319 18.53 3.85 7.32
C GLY A 319 18.16 3.03 8.56
N TYR A 320 19.15 2.51 9.27
CA TYR A 320 18.93 1.84 10.56
C TYR A 320 18.25 2.77 11.57
N GLY A 321 18.73 4.01 11.72
CA GLY A 321 18.13 4.99 12.62
C GLY A 321 16.70 5.38 12.24
N LEU A 322 16.41 5.49 10.93
CA LEU A 322 15.05 5.75 10.43
C LEU A 322 14.11 4.57 10.69
N ALA A 323 14.56 3.33 10.50
CA ALA A 323 13.77 2.15 10.81
C ALA A 323 13.45 2.07 12.32
N ALA A 324 14.45 2.31 13.17
CA ALA A 324 14.26 2.37 14.62
C ALA A 324 13.26 3.46 15.02
N LEU A 325 13.38 4.66 14.45
CA LEU A 325 12.43 5.76 14.69
C LEU A 325 11.02 5.39 14.23
N THR A 326 10.89 4.77 13.06
CA THR A 326 9.58 4.35 12.52
C THR A 326 8.92 3.33 13.45
N LEU A 327 9.65 2.32 13.92
CA LEU A 327 9.14 1.32 14.89
C LEU A 327 8.73 1.97 16.21
N THR A 328 9.52 2.91 16.73
CA THR A 328 9.18 3.64 17.96
C THR A 328 7.90 4.46 17.79
N VAL A 329 7.73 5.11 16.63
CA VAL A 329 6.52 5.89 16.32
C VAL A 329 5.31 4.97 16.15
N LEU A 330 5.47 3.84 15.45
CA LEU A 330 4.40 2.85 15.28
C LEU A 330 3.99 2.22 16.61
N GLY A 331 4.95 1.95 17.50
CA GLY A 331 4.66 1.50 18.86
C GLY A 331 3.90 2.53 19.70
N ALA A 332 4.24 3.82 19.56
CA ALA A 332 3.52 4.90 20.24
C ALA A 332 2.10 5.17 19.67
N LEU A 333 1.81 4.64 18.48
CA LEU A 333 0.50 4.70 17.83
C LEU A 333 -0.29 3.39 17.97
N ASP A 334 0.17 2.47 18.84
CA ASP A 334 -0.43 1.14 19.07
C ASP A 334 -0.71 0.36 17.78
N ALA A 335 0.20 0.50 16.79
CA ALA A 335 0.08 -0.23 15.53
C ALA A 335 0.18 -1.74 15.79
N PRO A 336 -0.64 -2.58 15.14
CA PRO A 336 -0.65 -4.03 15.32
C PRO A 336 0.57 -4.70 14.67
N LEU A 337 1.77 -4.28 15.07
CA LEU A 337 3.06 -4.77 14.60
C LEU A 337 3.94 -5.12 15.80
N PRO A 338 4.87 -6.07 15.68
CA PRO A 338 5.79 -6.42 16.76
C PRO A 338 6.84 -5.32 16.95
N THR A 339 6.43 -4.21 17.58
CA THR A 339 7.29 -3.03 17.80
C THR A 339 8.31 -3.21 18.91
N ASP A 340 8.14 -4.23 19.77
CA ASP A 340 9.05 -4.57 20.89
C ASP A 340 10.29 -5.35 20.43
N ALA A 341 10.31 -5.81 19.17
CA ALA A 341 11.45 -6.53 18.63
C ALA A 341 12.69 -5.62 18.52
N ALA A 342 13.84 -6.12 18.96
CA ALA A 342 15.09 -5.40 18.77
C ALA A 342 15.35 -5.17 17.28
N VAL A 343 15.68 -3.92 16.91
CA VAL A 343 15.96 -3.58 15.51
C VAL A 343 17.12 -4.44 15.00
N THR A 344 16.84 -5.30 14.05
CA THR A 344 17.80 -6.26 13.50
C THR A 344 18.42 -5.74 12.21
N LEU A 345 19.75 -5.77 12.13
CA LEU A 345 20.48 -5.50 10.90
C LEU A 345 21.02 -6.82 10.35
N SER A 346 20.33 -7.39 9.37
CA SER A 346 20.79 -8.58 8.68
C SER A 346 22.10 -8.31 7.92
N PRO A 347 23.10 -9.22 7.97
CA PRO A 347 24.30 -9.10 7.13
C PRO A 347 23.97 -9.03 5.64
N VAL A 348 22.88 -9.67 5.21
CA VAL A 348 22.39 -9.63 3.82
C VAL A 348 21.91 -8.23 3.46
N THR A 349 21.10 -7.61 4.31
CA THR A 349 20.63 -6.22 4.12
C THR A 349 21.79 -5.23 4.08
N ALA A 350 22.75 -5.35 4.99
CA ALA A 350 23.97 -4.54 4.96
C ALA A 350 24.76 -4.74 3.65
N GLY A 351 24.93 -5.98 3.22
CA GLY A 351 25.60 -6.36 1.96
C GLY A 351 24.88 -5.78 0.73
N ILE A 352 23.55 -5.89 0.65
CA ILE A 352 22.73 -5.33 -0.44
C ILE A 352 22.87 -3.81 -0.48
N ALA A 353 22.65 -3.13 0.64
CA ALA A 353 22.71 -1.68 0.72
C ALA A 353 24.08 -1.12 0.28
N LEU A 354 25.17 -1.71 0.77
CA LEU A 354 26.52 -1.32 0.40
C LEU A 354 26.82 -1.60 -1.07
N THR A 355 26.47 -2.79 -1.55
CA THR A 355 26.72 -3.21 -2.93
C THR A 355 25.95 -2.32 -3.90
N VAL A 356 24.66 -2.11 -3.68
CA VAL A 356 23.80 -1.26 -4.54
C VAL A 356 24.34 0.18 -4.53
N GLY A 357 24.65 0.75 -3.36
CA GLY A 357 25.15 2.11 -3.29
C GLY A 357 26.50 2.30 -4.00
N VAL A 358 27.43 1.37 -3.85
CA VAL A 358 28.71 1.40 -4.56
C VAL A 358 28.52 1.19 -6.06
N LEU A 359 27.72 0.19 -6.48
CA LEU A 359 27.49 -0.10 -7.88
C LEU A 359 26.82 1.06 -8.61
N VAL A 360 25.80 1.69 -8.00
CA VAL A 360 25.13 2.85 -8.57
C VAL A 360 26.10 4.04 -8.69
N THR A 361 26.93 4.26 -7.65
CA THR A 361 27.90 5.37 -7.66
C THR A 361 28.96 5.17 -8.73
N VAL A 362 29.54 3.98 -8.82
CA VAL A 362 30.53 3.64 -9.83
C VAL A 362 29.92 3.63 -11.23
N GLY A 363 28.72 3.07 -11.38
CA GLY A 363 27.98 3.05 -12.64
C GLY A 363 27.67 4.45 -13.17
N ALA A 364 27.22 5.34 -12.30
CA ALA A 364 26.98 6.74 -12.66
C ALA A 364 28.25 7.49 -13.06
N ALA A 365 29.41 7.14 -12.49
CA ALA A 365 30.71 7.73 -12.80
C ALA A 365 31.36 7.15 -14.08
N LEU A 366 30.92 6.00 -14.60
CA LEU A 366 31.52 5.31 -15.75
C LEU A 366 31.58 6.18 -17.01
N LEU A 367 30.47 6.79 -17.40
CA LEU A 367 30.38 7.63 -18.60
C LEU A 367 31.22 8.91 -18.47
N PRO A 368 31.17 9.65 -17.36
CA PRO A 368 32.08 10.78 -17.11
C PRO A 368 33.55 10.39 -17.15
N ALA A 369 33.94 9.29 -16.48
CA ALA A 369 35.31 8.80 -16.45
C ALA A 369 35.81 8.44 -17.86
N ARG A 370 34.97 7.78 -18.69
CA ARG A 370 35.30 7.46 -20.07
C ARG A 370 35.45 8.72 -20.93
N SER A 371 34.63 9.75 -20.72
CA SER A 371 34.72 11.01 -21.44
C SER A 371 36.03 11.74 -21.15
N ALA A 372 36.48 11.73 -19.88
CA ALA A 372 37.76 12.29 -19.45
C ALA A 372 38.98 11.72 -20.20
N THR A 373 38.94 10.41 -20.43
CA THR A 373 40.06 9.70 -21.07
C THR A 373 40.10 9.84 -22.57
N ARG A 374 39.04 10.28 -23.24
CA ARG A 374 38.94 10.42 -24.69
C ARG A 374 39.50 11.74 -25.21
N VAL A 375 39.60 12.79 -24.37
CA VAL A 375 40.13 14.09 -24.75
C VAL A 375 41.64 13.99 -25.01
N ALA A 376 42.11 14.48 -26.16
CA ALA A 376 43.53 14.54 -26.46
C ALA A 376 44.23 15.54 -25.53
N PRO A 377 45.40 15.25 -24.96
CA PRO A 377 46.11 16.15 -24.03
C PRO A 377 46.32 17.57 -24.60
N VAL A 378 46.73 17.65 -25.86
CA VAL A 378 46.97 18.93 -26.56
C VAL A 378 45.67 19.75 -26.73
N ALA A 379 44.56 19.07 -27.00
CA ALA A 379 43.24 19.75 -27.14
C ALA A 379 42.72 20.27 -25.78
N ALA A 380 43.02 19.57 -24.66
CA ALA A 380 42.65 20.00 -23.32
C ALA A 380 43.46 21.21 -22.80
N LEU A 381 44.63 21.47 -23.37
CA LEU A 381 45.50 22.60 -23.05
C LEU A 381 45.17 23.86 -23.87
N ARG A 382 44.48 23.73 -25.00
CA ARG A 382 43.97 24.87 -25.80
C ARG A 382 42.68 25.39 -25.18
N SER A 383 42.68 26.60 -24.70
CA SER A 383 41.64 27.22 -23.87
C SER A 383 40.50 27.84 -24.70
N GLU A 384 39.91 27.12 -25.66
CA GLU A 384 38.64 27.53 -26.26
C GLU A 384 37.59 26.44 -26.08
N PRO A 385 36.62 26.66 -25.21
CA PRO A 385 35.41 25.84 -25.23
C PRO A 385 34.62 26.25 -26.49
N GLU A 386 34.79 25.54 -27.60
CA GLU A 386 33.83 25.61 -28.70
C GLU A 386 32.43 25.35 -28.15
N GLU A 387 31.60 26.36 -28.07
CA GLU A 387 30.16 26.24 -27.86
C GLU A 387 29.56 25.46 -29.03
N ARG A 388 29.63 24.12 -28.95
CA ARG A 388 28.95 23.26 -29.93
C ARG A 388 27.47 23.48 -29.78
N THR A 389 26.88 24.21 -30.71
CA THR A 389 25.44 24.42 -30.83
C THR A 389 24.74 23.07 -30.80
N PHE A 390 23.83 22.88 -29.81
CA PHE A 390 23.05 21.63 -29.67
C PHE A 390 22.22 21.41 -30.93
N ARG A 391 22.59 20.40 -31.72
CA ARG A 391 21.77 19.83 -32.80
C ARG A 391 21.27 18.47 -32.32
N ALA A 392 19.95 18.29 -32.35
CA ALA A 392 19.37 16.98 -32.09
C ALA A 392 19.77 16.03 -33.21
N GLY A 393 20.69 15.12 -32.96
CA GLY A 393 21.12 14.10 -33.95
C GLY A 393 19.93 13.23 -34.33
N ARG A 394 19.84 12.84 -35.65
CA ARG A 394 18.77 11.94 -36.14
C ARG A 394 18.67 10.67 -35.33
N ALA A 395 19.80 10.05 -34.95
CA ALA A 395 19.83 8.86 -34.11
C ALA A 395 19.11 9.06 -32.73
N ARG A 396 19.33 10.20 -32.07
CA ARG A 396 18.67 10.51 -30.79
C ARG A 396 17.15 10.61 -30.92
N MET A 397 16.69 11.28 -31.98
CA MET A 397 15.25 11.39 -32.26
C MET A 397 14.64 10.03 -32.59
N LEU A 398 15.37 9.19 -33.33
CA LEU A 398 14.93 7.86 -33.71
C LEU A 398 14.82 6.94 -32.47
N PHE A 399 15.81 6.94 -31.58
CA PHE A 399 15.75 6.19 -30.31
C PHE A 399 14.62 6.69 -29.42
N ALA A 400 14.45 8.01 -29.29
CA ALA A 400 13.38 8.58 -28.50
C ALA A 400 11.99 8.19 -29.05
N ALA A 401 11.82 8.25 -30.38
CA ALA A 401 10.59 7.81 -31.04
C ALA A 401 10.33 6.32 -30.85
N LEU A 402 11.38 5.48 -30.96
CA LEU A 402 11.28 4.05 -30.72
C LEU A 402 10.79 3.74 -29.31
N PHE A 403 11.43 4.32 -28.28
CA PHE A 403 11.05 4.10 -26.89
C PHE A 403 9.65 4.70 -26.59
N LEU A 404 9.29 5.81 -27.20
CA LEU A 404 7.96 6.40 -27.03
C LEU A 404 6.88 5.53 -27.66
N LEU A 405 7.08 5.04 -28.87
CA LEU A 405 6.13 4.15 -29.55
C LEU A 405 6.03 2.79 -28.84
N ALA A 406 7.18 2.20 -28.46
CA ALA A 406 7.20 0.97 -27.69
C ALA A 406 6.48 1.15 -26.33
N GLY A 407 6.78 2.24 -25.62
CA GLY A 407 6.15 2.57 -24.34
C GLY A 407 4.66 2.83 -24.47
N ALA A 408 4.23 3.61 -25.44
CA ALA A 408 2.81 3.83 -25.71
C ALA A 408 2.08 2.56 -26.14
N GLY A 409 2.72 1.72 -26.97
CA GLY A 409 2.17 0.44 -27.42
C GLY A 409 2.00 -0.56 -26.25
N THR A 410 3.03 -0.71 -25.40
CA THR A 410 2.96 -1.59 -24.23
C THR A 410 1.96 -1.08 -23.18
N THR A 411 1.92 0.23 -22.91
CA THR A 411 0.92 0.83 -22.01
C THR A 411 -0.50 0.63 -22.57
N GLY A 412 -0.69 0.84 -23.87
CA GLY A 412 -1.96 0.61 -24.56
C GLY A 412 -2.38 -0.87 -24.52
N ALA A 413 -1.45 -1.79 -24.75
CA ALA A 413 -1.72 -3.23 -24.66
C ALA A 413 -2.17 -3.62 -23.23
N GLY A 414 -1.47 -3.12 -22.20
CA GLY A 414 -1.85 -3.38 -20.80
C GLY A 414 -3.20 -2.78 -20.42
N ALA A 415 -3.55 -1.61 -20.97
CA ALA A 415 -4.80 -0.93 -20.63
C ALA A 415 -6.03 -1.43 -21.40
N PHE A 416 -5.86 -2.01 -22.62
CA PHE A 416 -6.97 -2.34 -23.51
C PHE A 416 -7.01 -3.78 -24.01
N ALA A 417 -5.86 -4.48 -24.09
CA ALA A 417 -5.80 -5.81 -24.67
C ALA A 417 -5.74 -6.93 -23.61
N LEU A 418 -5.39 -6.62 -22.37
CA LEU A 418 -5.34 -7.57 -21.26
C LEU A 418 -6.53 -7.38 -20.32
N PRO A 419 -7.05 -8.47 -19.73
CA PRO A 419 -8.03 -8.35 -18.66
C PRO A 419 -7.41 -7.61 -17.46
N PRO A 420 -8.20 -6.78 -16.74
CA PRO A 420 -7.72 -6.10 -15.53
C PRO A 420 -7.12 -7.07 -14.51
N GLY A 421 -5.98 -6.71 -13.95
CA GLY A 421 -5.29 -7.52 -12.96
C GLY A 421 -3.78 -7.24 -12.89
N GLN A 422 -3.08 -8.06 -12.12
CA GLN A 422 -1.64 -7.87 -11.86
C GLN A 422 -0.78 -7.86 -13.13
N VAL A 423 -1.09 -8.74 -14.10
CA VAL A 423 -0.34 -8.84 -15.37
C VAL A 423 -0.50 -7.56 -16.19
N ALA A 424 -1.73 -7.06 -16.34
CA ALA A 424 -2.02 -5.82 -17.05
C ALA A 424 -1.27 -4.63 -16.40
N LEU A 425 -1.28 -4.56 -15.06
CA LEU A 425 -0.56 -3.52 -14.32
C LEU A 425 0.96 -3.57 -14.57
N VAL A 426 1.58 -4.76 -14.52
CA VAL A 426 3.02 -4.92 -14.79
C VAL A 426 3.36 -4.48 -16.23
N VAL A 427 2.52 -4.80 -17.20
CA VAL A 427 2.72 -4.37 -18.61
C VAL A 427 2.60 -2.85 -18.74
N VAL A 428 1.62 -2.22 -18.06
CA VAL A 428 1.49 -0.75 -18.01
C VAL A 428 2.72 -0.11 -17.35
N MET A 429 3.22 -0.67 -16.26
CA MET A 429 4.43 -0.18 -15.59
C MET A 429 5.67 -0.26 -16.50
N ALA A 430 5.85 -1.37 -17.21
CA ALA A 430 6.93 -1.53 -18.19
C ALA A 430 6.82 -0.50 -19.32
N GLY A 431 5.61 -0.28 -19.84
CA GLY A 431 5.34 0.75 -20.84
C GLY A 431 5.61 2.17 -20.32
N GLY A 432 5.24 2.44 -19.08
CA GLY A 432 5.56 3.68 -18.38
C GLY A 432 7.06 3.94 -18.26
N ALA A 433 7.83 2.93 -17.90
CA ALA A 433 9.30 3.02 -17.82
C ALA A 433 9.93 3.32 -19.19
N LEU A 434 9.46 2.68 -20.26
CA LEU A 434 9.92 2.95 -21.63
C LEU A 434 9.57 4.37 -22.06
N THR A 435 8.34 4.83 -21.81
CA THR A 435 7.91 6.20 -22.13
C THR A 435 8.71 7.22 -21.33
N PHE A 436 8.97 6.94 -20.06
CA PHE A 436 9.81 7.80 -19.22
C PHE A 436 11.23 7.91 -19.78
N LEU A 437 11.82 6.80 -20.23
CA LEU A 437 13.14 6.79 -20.88
C LEU A 437 13.13 7.61 -22.18
N ALA A 438 12.06 7.54 -22.98
CA ALA A 438 11.87 8.39 -24.16
C ALA A 438 11.87 9.88 -23.78
N VAL A 439 11.16 10.26 -22.72
CA VAL A 439 11.10 11.65 -22.23
C VAL A 439 12.47 12.10 -21.72
N LEU A 440 13.25 11.26 -21.06
CA LEU A 440 14.63 11.56 -20.68
C LEU A 440 15.52 11.87 -21.89
N ILE A 441 15.39 11.04 -22.94
CA ILE A 441 16.14 11.23 -24.19
C ILE A 441 15.68 12.53 -24.89
N LEU A 442 14.37 12.84 -24.89
CA LEU A 442 13.80 14.04 -25.49
C LEU A 442 14.01 15.30 -24.63
N GLY A 443 14.34 15.18 -23.35
CA GLY A 443 14.45 16.28 -22.40
C GLY A 443 15.09 17.56 -22.97
N PRO A 444 16.31 17.48 -23.57
CA PRO A 444 16.94 18.68 -24.14
C PRO A 444 16.17 19.32 -25.31
N VAL A 445 15.32 18.55 -26.00
CA VAL A 445 14.47 19.08 -27.09
C VAL A 445 13.24 19.78 -26.51
N LEU A 446 12.66 19.18 -25.45
CA LEU A 446 11.46 19.68 -24.78
C LEU A 446 11.72 20.97 -23.98
N VAL A 447 12.93 21.17 -23.46
CA VAL A 447 13.25 22.34 -22.64
C VAL A 447 12.99 23.66 -23.37
N ARG A 448 13.36 23.77 -24.67
CA ARG A 448 13.19 25.02 -25.41
C ARG A 448 11.73 25.48 -25.55
N PRO A 449 10.79 24.65 -26.06
CA PRO A 449 9.39 25.07 -26.16
C PRO A 449 8.77 25.25 -24.77
N LEU A 450 9.07 24.41 -23.80
CA LEU A 450 8.55 24.57 -22.45
C LEU A 450 9.06 25.82 -21.75
N SER A 451 10.35 26.18 -21.94
CA SER A 451 10.89 27.45 -21.43
C SER A 451 10.18 28.65 -22.01
N ALA A 452 9.73 28.60 -23.28
CA ALA A 452 8.95 29.68 -23.89
C ALA A 452 7.56 29.82 -23.24
N VAL A 453 6.89 28.68 -22.99
CA VAL A 453 5.56 28.66 -22.37
C VAL A 453 5.63 29.10 -20.90
N VAL A 454 6.43 28.40 -20.08
CA VAL A 454 6.59 28.70 -18.67
C VAL A 454 7.20 30.07 -18.41
N GLY A 455 8.13 30.46 -19.25
CA GLY A 455 8.85 31.72 -19.16
C GLY A 455 8.05 32.97 -19.56
N TRP A 456 6.84 32.80 -20.12
CA TRP A 456 6.02 33.93 -20.53
C TRP A 456 5.66 34.87 -19.37
N VAL A 457 5.23 34.32 -18.25
CA VAL A 457 4.92 35.08 -17.03
C VAL A 457 6.18 35.73 -16.44
N PRO A 458 7.28 35.02 -16.17
CA PRO A 458 8.49 35.61 -15.63
C PRO A 458 9.10 36.70 -16.51
N ARG A 459 9.07 36.56 -17.85
CA ARG A 459 9.53 37.60 -18.80
C ARG A 459 8.77 38.91 -18.64
N ARG A 460 7.47 38.83 -18.35
CA ARG A 460 6.61 40.02 -18.23
C ARG A 460 6.67 40.64 -16.84
N SER A 461 6.78 39.79 -15.78
CA SER A 461 6.67 40.23 -14.37
C SER A 461 8.01 40.70 -13.77
N PHE A 462 9.15 40.10 -14.18
CA PHE A 462 10.46 40.40 -13.58
C PHE A 462 11.40 41.23 -14.45
N GLY A 463 10.94 41.83 -15.55
CA GLY A 463 11.71 42.72 -16.42
C GLY A 463 12.99 42.09 -16.98
N VAL A 464 14.11 42.82 -16.97
CA VAL A 464 15.40 42.35 -17.51
C VAL A 464 15.90 41.08 -16.88
N PRO A 465 15.92 40.91 -15.52
CA PRO A 465 16.31 39.65 -14.88
C PRO A 465 15.46 38.45 -15.32
N GLY A 466 14.13 38.63 -15.52
CA GLY A 466 13.24 37.57 -15.99
C GLY A 466 13.51 37.14 -17.44
N ARG A 467 13.76 38.10 -18.33
CA ARG A 467 14.12 37.81 -19.73
C ARG A 467 15.43 37.03 -19.82
N LEU A 468 16.46 37.49 -19.12
CA LEU A 468 17.78 36.84 -19.08
C LEU A 468 17.67 35.41 -18.48
N ALA A 469 16.90 35.23 -17.44
CA ALA A 469 16.71 33.93 -16.80
C ALA A 469 16.10 32.89 -17.78
N VAL A 470 15.04 33.27 -18.52
CA VAL A 470 14.37 32.38 -19.49
C VAL A 470 15.29 32.10 -20.69
N GLU A 471 16.02 33.08 -21.19
CA GLU A 471 16.96 32.88 -22.31
C GLU A 471 18.12 31.96 -21.88
N ASN A 472 18.63 32.10 -20.66
CA ASN A 472 19.66 31.24 -20.13
C ASN A 472 19.21 29.79 -20.00
N SER A 473 17.96 29.56 -19.55
CA SER A 473 17.40 28.19 -19.48
C SER A 473 17.28 27.54 -20.86
N ALA A 474 16.96 28.31 -21.91
CA ALA A 474 16.83 27.82 -23.29
C ALA A 474 18.18 27.66 -24.02
N ARG A 475 19.26 28.41 -23.59
CA ARG A 475 20.58 28.39 -24.24
C ARG A 475 21.33 27.08 -24.04
N ASN A 476 21.20 26.46 -22.84
CA ASN A 476 21.87 25.22 -22.49
C ASN A 476 20.86 24.07 -22.20
N PRO A 477 20.14 23.54 -23.21
CA PRO A 477 19.00 22.63 -23.01
C PRO A 477 19.39 21.26 -22.44
N ARG A 478 20.63 20.78 -22.65
CA ARG A 478 21.10 19.52 -22.04
C ARG A 478 21.19 19.62 -20.53
N ARG A 479 21.70 20.70 -20.06
CA ARG A 479 21.88 20.97 -18.63
C ARG A 479 20.55 21.24 -17.95
N ALA A 480 19.71 22.04 -18.57
CA ALA A 480 18.36 22.29 -18.11
C ALA A 480 17.56 20.97 -17.99
N ALA A 481 17.64 20.09 -18.98
CA ALA A 481 17.02 18.78 -18.96
C ALA A 481 17.51 17.90 -17.80
N THR A 482 18.83 17.79 -17.59
CA THR A 482 19.35 16.97 -16.47
C THR A 482 18.96 17.51 -15.11
N THR A 483 18.80 18.82 -14.98
CA THR A 483 18.35 19.43 -13.73
C THR A 483 16.87 19.18 -13.46
N THR A 484 16.01 19.18 -14.50
CA THR A 484 14.56 18.97 -14.36
C THR A 484 14.16 17.52 -14.14
N VAL A 485 14.97 16.54 -14.61
CA VAL A 485 14.64 15.11 -14.56
C VAL A 485 14.28 14.63 -13.16
N ALA A 486 15.09 14.95 -12.15
CA ALA A 486 14.85 14.50 -10.78
C ALA A 486 13.49 15.00 -10.26
N LEU A 487 13.16 16.27 -10.55
CA LEU A 487 11.87 16.84 -10.17
C LEU A 487 10.73 16.25 -10.99
N THR A 488 10.96 15.99 -12.30
CA THR A 488 9.97 15.30 -13.15
C THR A 488 9.60 13.93 -12.58
N ILE A 489 10.58 13.13 -12.13
CA ILE A 489 10.32 11.82 -11.52
C ILE A 489 9.43 11.97 -10.28
N GLY A 490 9.82 12.85 -9.36
CA GLY A 490 9.07 13.06 -8.12
C GLY A 490 7.63 13.50 -8.39
N VAL A 491 7.44 14.49 -9.27
CA VAL A 491 6.10 14.98 -9.61
C VAL A 491 5.28 13.96 -10.41
N THR A 492 5.92 13.15 -11.27
CA THR A 492 5.23 12.06 -11.99
C THR A 492 4.64 11.07 -11.00
N LEU A 493 5.43 10.62 -10.02
CA LEU A 493 4.95 9.68 -9.00
C LEU A 493 3.87 10.27 -8.11
N MET A 494 4.05 11.52 -7.65
CA MET A 494 3.03 12.21 -6.87
C MET A 494 1.70 12.28 -7.61
N THR A 495 1.75 12.73 -8.86
CA THR A 495 0.55 12.86 -9.68
C THR A 495 -0.06 11.49 -9.98
N LEU A 496 0.76 10.48 -10.31
CA LEU A 496 0.32 9.11 -10.53
C LEU A 496 -0.47 8.58 -9.31
N ILE A 497 0.11 8.66 -8.13
CA ILE A 497 -0.49 8.13 -6.90
C ILE A 497 -1.76 8.92 -6.55
N SER A 498 -1.71 10.25 -6.62
CA SER A 498 -2.89 11.07 -6.35
C SER A 498 -4.04 10.78 -7.31
N VAL A 499 -3.75 10.52 -8.60
CA VAL A 499 -4.75 10.13 -9.59
C VAL A 499 -5.32 8.75 -9.28
N ILE A 500 -4.46 7.78 -8.96
CA ILE A 500 -4.92 6.43 -8.58
C ILE A 500 -5.84 6.52 -7.35
N THR A 501 -5.43 7.22 -6.30
CA THR A 501 -6.22 7.33 -5.07
C THR A 501 -7.54 8.07 -5.31
N ALA A 502 -7.52 9.20 -6.02
CA ALA A 502 -8.74 9.95 -6.33
C ALA A 502 -9.70 9.13 -7.23
N SER A 503 -9.17 8.39 -8.20
CA SER A 503 -9.96 7.53 -9.08
C SER A 503 -10.50 6.30 -8.32
N THR A 504 -9.71 5.71 -7.43
CA THR A 504 -10.17 4.61 -6.56
C THR A 504 -11.29 5.10 -5.64
N ARG A 505 -11.12 6.26 -5.00
CA ARG A 505 -12.15 6.88 -4.16
C ARG A 505 -13.44 7.10 -4.94
N LEU A 506 -13.36 7.72 -6.12
CA LEU A 506 -14.52 7.96 -6.97
C LEU A 506 -15.20 6.66 -7.41
N THR A 507 -14.41 5.68 -7.86
CA THR A 507 -14.92 4.37 -8.31
C THR A 507 -15.59 3.60 -7.17
N MET A 508 -14.97 3.58 -5.98
CA MET A 508 -15.53 2.90 -4.82
C MET A 508 -16.76 3.61 -4.27
N THR A 509 -16.75 4.94 -4.22
CA THR A 509 -17.94 5.71 -3.84
C THR A 509 -19.09 5.45 -4.80
N ALA A 510 -18.85 5.48 -6.12
CA ALA A 510 -19.87 5.16 -7.12
C ALA A 510 -20.39 3.72 -6.98
N LYS A 511 -19.49 2.75 -6.78
CA LYS A 511 -19.90 1.35 -6.52
C LYS A 511 -20.68 1.20 -5.23
N LEU A 512 -20.29 1.90 -4.16
CA LEU A 512 -21.06 1.91 -2.91
C LEU A 512 -22.44 2.54 -3.11
N ASP A 513 -22.56 3.62 -3.89
CA ASP A 513 -23.84 4.24 -4.20
C ASP A 513 -24.74 3.32 -5.04
N ASP A 514 -24.16 2.60 -6.00
CA ASP A 514 -24.87 1.63 -6.83
C ASP A 514 -25.24 0.34 -6.05
N GLN A 515 -24.34 -0.14 -5.19
CA GLN A 515 -24.55 -1.37 -4.41
C GLN A 515 -25.35 -1.16 -3.12
N PHE A 516 -25.30 0.05 -2.55
CA PHE A 516 -26.00 0.44 -1.32
C PHE A 516 -26.86 1.69 -1.57
N PRO A 517 -27.94 1.57 -2.36
CA PRO A 517 -28.86 2.68 -2.58
C PRO A 517 -29.75 2.91 -1.34
N VAL A 518 -29.21 2.69 -0.15
CA VAL A 518 -29.89 2.76 1.15
C VAL A 518 -29.01 3.49 2.17
N ASP A 519 -29.67 4.20 3.08
CA ASP A 519 -28.94 4.97 4.09
C ASP A 519 -28.47 4.11 5.27
N TYR A 520 -29.27 3.09 5.66
CA TYR A 520 -28.92 2.13 6.69
C TYR A 520 -29.17 0.70 6.25
N LEU A 521 -28.25 -0.15 6.66
CA LEU A 521 -28.31 -1.60 6.51
C LEU A 521 -28.27 -2.24 7.92
N LEU A 522 -29.35 -2.91 8.30
CA LEU A 522 -29.36 -3.78 9.47
C LEU A 522 -28.96 -5.19 9.03
N ALA A 523 -27.98 -5.75 9.67
CA ALA A 523 -27.53 -7.11 9.48
C ALA A 523 -27.07 -7.70 10.81
N ASP A 524 -27.17 -9.00 10.96
CA ASP A 524 -26.56 -9.70 12.09
C ASP A 524 -25.03 -9.77 11.94
N GLN A 525 -24.25 -9.73 13.02
CA GLN A 525 -22.79 -9.82 13.00
C GLN A 525 -22.28 -11.06 12.23
N GLU A 526 -22.94 -12.19 12.39
CA GLU A 526 -22.60 -13.44 11.67
C GLU A 526 -23.18 -13.49 10.25
N ARG A 527 -23.91 -12.46 9.86
CA ARG A 527 -24.66 -12.39 8.58
C ARG A 527 -25.67 -13.53 8.40
N GLU A 528 -26.09 -14.14 9.49
CA GLU A 528 -27.14 -15.16 9.50
C GLU A 528 -28.53 -14.53 9.45
N PRO A 529 -29.57 -15.24 8.95
CA PRO A 529 -30.94 -14.72 8.90
C PRO A 529 -31.58 -14.80 10.31
N LEU A 530 -31.26 -13.82 11.14
CA LEU A 530 -31.62 -13.81 12.57
C LEU A 530 -32.41 -12.58 13.01
N ILE A 531 -32.62 -11.60 12.10
CA ILE A 531 -33.40 -10.42 12.40
C ILE A 531 -34.88 -10.78 12.36
N PRO A 532 -35.65 -10.64 13.44
CA PRO A 532 -37.08 -10.92 13.41
C PRO A 532 -37.78 -10.04 12.39
N ARG A 533 -38.76 -10.60 11.67
CA ARG A 533 -39.54 -9.88 10.64
C ARG A 533 -40.23 -8.65 11.20
N SER A 534 -40.60 -8.67 12.50
CA SER A 534 -41.20 -7.55 13.20
C SER A 534 -40.38 -6.29 13.17
N VAL A 535 -39.03 -6.40 13.12
CA VAL A 535 -38.15 -5.22 13.04
C VAL A 535 -38.39 -4.46 11.74
N GLY A 536 -38.36 -5.15 10.60
CA GLY A 536 -38.63 -4.52 9.31
C GLY A 536 -40.09 -4.04 9.18
N GLU A 537 -41.03 -4.79 9.75
CA GLU A 537 -42.46 -4.41 9.77
C GLU A 537 -42.69 -3.17 10.62
N GLU A 538 -42.08 -3.05 11.79
CA GLU A 538 -42.10 -1.86 12.64
C GLU A 538 -41.51 -0.65 11.91
N LEU A 539 -40.32 -0.82 11.32
CA LEU A 539 -39.64 0.27 10.61
C LEU A 539 -40.48 0.80 9.44
N ARG A 540 -41.27 -0.04 8.75
CA ARG A 540 -42.17 0.40 7.68
C ARG A 540 -43.27 1.36 8.15
N THR A 541 -43.63 1.33 9.44
CA THR A 541 -44.62 2.22 9.99
C THR A 541 -44.11 3.60 10.40
N ARG A 542 -42.76 3.76 10.37
CA ARG A 542 -42.12 4.99 10.84
C ARG A 542 -42.16 6.10 9.79
N PRO A 543 -42.72 7.28 10.13
CA PRO A 543 -42.85 8.36 9.16
C PRO A 543 -41.54 9.03 8.75
N GLU A 544 -40.46 8.80 9.48
CA GLU A 544 -39.10 9.27 9.22
C GLU A 544 -38.44 8.57 8.04
N LEU A 545 -38.95 7.39 7.67
CA LEU A 545 -38.37 6.52 6.66
C LEU A 545 -39.16 6.59 5.35
N ALA A 546 -38.44 6.66 4.23
CA ALA A 546 -39.03 6.65 2.90
C ALA A 546 -39.36 5.25 2.44
N SER A 547 -38.45 4.32 2.68
CA SER A 547 -38.63 2.94 2.27
C SER A 547 -37.92 1.96 3.20
N VAL A 548 -38.47 0.75 3.32
CA VAL A 548 -37.87 -0.36 4.05
C VAL A 548 -38.01 -1.62 3.23
N GLY A 549 -36.86 -2.24 2.91
CA GLY A 549 -36.72 -3.54 2.24
C GLY A 549 -36.27 -4.61 3.22
N GLN A 550 -36.76 -5.82 3.11
CA GLN A 550 -36.36 -6.98 3.91
C GLN A 550 -35.87 -8.07 2.98
N ILE A 551 -34.71 -8.63 3.25
CA ILE A 551 -34.12 -9.73 2.49
C ILE A 551 -34.01 -10.95 3.39
N ARG A 552 -34.51 -12.08 2.89
CA ARG A 552 -34.48 -13.39 3.57
C ARG A 552 -33.71 -14.36 2.71
N ARG A 553 -32.94 -15.25 3.32
CA ARG A 553 -32.20 -16.26 2.59
C ARG A 553 -32.00 -17.53 3.37
N VAL A 554 -31.81 -18.61 2.65
CA VAL A 554 -31.44 -19.93 3.17
C VAL A 554 -30.49 -20.61 2.19
N GLU A 555 -29.68 -21.52 2.67
CA GLU A 555 -28.89 -22.38 1.81
C GLU A 555 -29.76 -23.58 1.38
N ALA A 556 -29.89 -23.80 0.08
CA ALA A 556 -30.69 -24.88 -0.49
C ALA A 556 -30.12 -25.39 -1.82
N GLY A 557 -30.44 -26.64 -2.15
CA GLY A 557 -30.04 -27.24 -3.42
C GLY A 557 -30.79 -26.63 -4.59
N PHE A 558 -30.07 -25.96 -5.52
CA PHE A 558 -30.62 -25.41 -6.76
C PHE A 558 -29.76 -25.83 -7.95
N GLY A 559 -30.42 -26.41 -8.98
CA GLY A 559 -29.70 -26.91 -10.15
C GLY A 559 -28.61 -27.95 -9.82
N GLY A 560 -28.80 -28.75 -8.78
CA GLY A 560 -27.90 -29.81 -8.35
C GLY A 560 -26.73 -29.36 -7.47
N ARG A 561 -26.68 -28.08 -7.08
CA ARG A 561 -25.66 -27.52 -6.19
C ARG A 561 -26.26 -26.69 -5.06
N THR A 562 -25.64 -26.62 -3.91
CA THR A 562 -26.02 -25.71 -2.84
C THR A 562 -25.83 -24.26 -3.28
N GLN A 563 -26.86 -23.44 -3.14
CA GLN A 563 -26.91 -22.02 -3.49
C GLN A 563 -27.65 -21.25 -2.41
N SER A 564 -27.35 -19.97 -2.30
CA SER A 564 -28.12 -19.02 -1.50
C SER A 564 -29.44 -18.72 -2.19
N VAL A 565 -30.53 -19.24 -1.62
CA VAL A 565 -31.90 -19.06 -2.12
C VAL A 565 -32.64 -18.12 -1.19
N GLY A 566 -33.31 -17.13 -1.73
CA GLY A 566 -34.02 -16.17 -0.88
C GLY A 566 -35.13 -15.42 -1.56
N THR A 567 -35.59 -14.39 -0.89
CA THR A 567 -36.66 -13.51 -1.28
C THR A 567 -36.48 -12.12 -0.74
N PHE A 568 -37.27 -11.19 -1.22
CA PHE A 568 -37.34 -9.83 -0.68
C PHE A 568 -38.80 -9.44 -0.43
N ALA A 569 -38.98 -8.55 0.54
CA ALA A 569 -40.29 -7.96 0.88
C ALA A 569 -40.11 -6.44 1.04
N GLY A 570 -41.13 -5.66 0.79
CA GLY A 570 -41.10 -4.22 0.82
C GLY A 570 -40.46 -3.60 -0.41
N HIS A 571 -39.83 -2.43 -0.25
CA HIS A 571 -39.24 -1.71 -1.37
C HIS A 571 -37.78 -2.16 -1.55
N VAL A 572 -37.56 -2.97 -2.59
CA VAL A 572 -36.22 -3.37 -3.06
C VAL A 572 -36.24 -3.28 -4.57
N GLU A 573 -35.33 -2.60 -5.17
CA GLU A 573 -35.17 -2.45 -6.63
C GLU A 573 -34.07 -3.37 -7.16
N PRO A 574 -34.41 -4.57 -7.66
CA PRO A 574 -33.42 -5.48 -8.24
C PRO A 574 -32.92 -4.98 -9.60
N TYR A 575 -31.61 -5.00 -9.80
CA TYR A 575 -31.06 -4.71 -11.12
C TYR A 575 -31.18 -5.93 -12.06
N VAL A 576 -32.09 -5.83 -13.02
CA VAL A 576 -32.40 -6.90 -13.97
C VAL A 576 -31.59 -6.72 -15.23
N THR A 577 -30.69 -7.65 -15.55
CA THR A 577 -29.88 -7.63 -16.78
C THR A 577 -30.64 -8.22 -17.97
N ALA A 578 -31.51 -9.20 -17.74
CA ALA A 578 -32.35 -9.79 -18.78
C ALA A 578 -33.65 -10.33 -18.21
N GLY A 579 -34.72 -10.26 -18.97
CA GLY A 579 -36.04 -10.69 -18.53
C GLY A 579 -36.83 -9.61 -17.78
N SER A 580 -37.73 -9.99 -16.88
CA SER A 580 -38.55 -9.07 -16.10
C SER A 580 -39.08 -9.71 -14.82
N LEU A 581 -39.17 -8.91 -13.74
CA LEU A 581 -39.85 -9.30 -12.50
C LEU A 581 -41.30 -8.82 -12.43
N ARG A 582 -41.86 -8.24 -13.51
CA ARG A 582 -43.27 -7.86 -13.54
C ARG A 582 -44.12 -9.13 -13.49
N GLY A 583 -45.03 -9.20 -12.51
CA GLY A 583 -45.83 -10.37 -12.28
C GLY A 583 -45.08 -11.57 -11.72
N PHE A 584 -44.01 -11.34 -10.95
CA PHE A 584 -43.23 -12.38 -10.30
C PHE A 584 -44.07 -13.22 -9.34
N ALA A 585 -44.36 -14.46 -9.69
CA ALA A 585 -45.34 -15.33 -9.04
C ALA A 585 -44.77 -16.72 -8.74
N ALA A 586 -45.49 -17.51 -7.96
CA ALA A 586 -45.09 -18.88 -7.64
C ALA A 586 -44.77 -19.71 -8.91
N GLY A 587 -43.76 -20.57 -8.84
CA GLY A 587 -43.24 -21.32 -9.97
C GLY A 587 -42.21 -20.58 -10.82
N GLN A 588 -41.91 -19.33 -10.49
CA GLN A 588 -40.91 -18.52 -11.17
C GLN A 588 -39.69 -18.26 -10.26
N VAL A 589 -38.54 -18.00 -10.88
CA VAL A 589 -37.28 -17.71 -10.21
C VAL A 589 -36.49 -16.68 -10.98
N ALA A 590 -35.84 -15.77 -10.26
CA ALA A 590 -34.78 -14.91 -10.77
C ALA A 590 -33.41 -15.45 -10.31
N VAL A 591 -32.43 -15.43 -11.18
CA VAL A 591 -31.10 -16.00 -10.89
C VAL A 591 -30.04 -14.97 -11.21
N ASP A 592 -29.04 -14.89 -10.35
CA ASP A 592 -27.82 -14.09 -10.60
C ASP A 592 -27.12 -14.58 -11.88
N GLU A 593 -26.69 -13.66 -12.73
CA GLU A 593 -26.11 -13.96 -14.04
C GLU A 593 -24.88 -14.88 -13.96
N ARG A 594 -24.00 -14.67 -13.00
CA ARG A 594 -22.83 -15.53 -12.76
C ARG A 594 -23.24 -16.94 -12.32
N THR A 595 -24.26 -17.02 -11.48
CA THR A 595 -24.81 -18.31 -11.03
C THR A 595 -25.49 -19.03 -12.16
N ALA A 596 -26.26 -18.32 -13.00
CA ALA A 596 -26.87 -18.88 -14.21
C ALA A 596 -25.82 -19.42 -15.17
N ALA A 597 -24.74 -18.65 -15.41
CA ALA A 597 -23.63 -19.08 -16.28
C ALA A 597 -22.90 -20.31 -15.72
N ARG A 598 -22.62 -20.35 -14.42
CA ARG A 598 -21.94 -21.50 -13.75
C ARG A 598 -22.78 -22.79 -13.78
N LEU A 599 -24.10 -22.66 -13.73
CA LEU A 599 -25.03 -23.78 -13.75
C LEU A 599 -25.56 -24.12 -15.17
N GLY A 600 -25.11 -23.36 -16.20
CA GLY A 600 -25.55 -23.54 -17.58
C GLY A 600 -27.01 -23.20 -17.81
N LEU A 601 -27.62 -22.35 -16.98
CA LEU A 601 -29.00 -21.95 -17.02
C LEU A 601 -29.24 -20.78 -17.98
N ARG A 602 -30.42 -20.73 -18.59
CA ARG A 602 -30.79 -19.64 -19.53
C ARG A 602 -32.16 -19.08 -19.18
N LEU A 603 -32.38 -17.83 -19.54
CA LEU A 603 -33.69 -17.19 -19.43
C LEU A 603 -34.78 -18.03 -20.14
N GLY A 604 -35.93 -18.21 -19.48
CA GLY A 604 -37.01 -19.03 -19.95
C GLY A 604 -36.86 -20.54 -19.68
N GLY A 605 -35.68 -21.01 -19.31
CA GLY A 605 -35.42 -22.39 -18.89
C GLY A 605 -36.01 -22.73 -17.52
N THR A 606 -35.88 -23.98 -17.11
CA THR A 606 -36.33 -24.48 -15.82
C THR A 606 -35.16 -25.02 -15.01
N ALA A 607 -35.21 -24.84 -13.70
CA ALA A 607 -34.28 -25.43 -12.75
C ALA A 607 -35.01 -25.99 -11.54
N THR A 608 -34.44 -27.01 -10.89
CA THR A 608 -35.03 -27.65 -9.72
C THR A 608 -34.50 -27.02 -8.44
N LEU A 609 -35.41 -26.75 -7.51
CA LEU A 609 -35.12 -26.24 -6.16
C LEU A 609 -35.52 -27.33 -5.13
N ALA A 610 -34.56 -27.72 -4.30
CA ALA A 610 -34.82 -28.58 -3.14
C ALA A 610 -35.37 -27.72 -2.00
N THR A 611 -36.55 -28.03 -1.51
CA THR A 611 -37.20 -27.27 -0.44
C THR A 611 -37.34 -28.10 0.83
N LYS A 612 -37.41 -27.48 1.99
CA LYS A 612 -37.60 -28.19 3.26
C LYS A 612 -39.00 -28.71 3.51
N ARG A 613 -40.02 -28.08 2.90
CA ARG A 613 -41.45 -28.39 3.20
C ARG A 613 -42.19 -29.07 2.07
N VAL A 614 -41.84 -28.79 0.83
CA VAL A 614 -42.64 -29.23 -0.35
C VAL A 614 -41.86 -30.24 -1.20
N GLY A 615 -40.63 -30.58 -0.82
CA GLY A 615 -39.76 -31.44 -1.63
C GLY A 615 -39.13 -30.66 -2.80
N THR A 616 -38.88 -31.34 -3.93
CA THR A 616 -38.24 -30.72 -5.09
C THR A 616 -39.29 -30.05 -5.99
N VAL A 617 -39.05 -28.75 -6.28
CA VAL A 617 -39.96 -27.95 -7.12
C VAL A 617 -39.21 -27.52 -8.38
N SER A 618 -39.87 -27.59 -9.53
CA SER A 618 -39.36 -27.07 -10.81
C SER A 618 -39.77 -25.60 -10.97
N LEU A 619 -38.78 -24.70 -11.18
CA LEU A 619 -39.01 -23.26 -11.30
C LEU A 619 -38.58 -22.78 -12.67
N ARG A 620 -39.33 -21.85 -13.26
CA ARG A 620 -39.03 -21.22 -14.54
C ARG A 620 -38.22 -19.95 -14.30
N ILE A 621 -37.12 -19.80 -15.01
CA ILE A 621 -36.25 -18.62 -14.93
C ILE A 621 -36.89 -17.47 -15.73
N VAL A 622 -37.29 -16.40 -15.04
CA VAL A 622 -38.00 -15.25 -15.65
C VAL A 622 -37.12 -14.00 -15.71
N ALA A 623 -36.07 -13.93 -14.92
CA ALA A 623 -35.11 -12.81 -14.92
C ALA A 623 -33.71 -13.28 -14.58
N LEU A 624 -32.73 -12.60 -15.16
CA LEU A 624 -31.34 -12.62 -14.74
C LEU A 624 -31.02 -11.30 -14.00
N LEU A 625 -30.37 -11.42 -12.87
CA LEU A 625 -30.00 -10.29 -12.00
C LEU A 625 -28.52 -10.04 -12.07
N ASP A 626 -28.08 -8.78 -11.93
CA ASP A 626 -26.70 -8.45 -11.68
C ASP A 626 -26.37 -8.68 -10.20
N GLY A 627 -25.61 -9.72 -9.91
CA GLY A 627 -25.25 -10.09 -8.54
C GLY A 627 -24.32 -9.10 -7.84
N ASP A 628 -23.63 -8.23 -8.59
CA ASP A 628 -22.74 -7.21 -8.03
C ASP A 628 -23.50 -5.94 -7.64
N GLN A 629 -24.62 -5.67 -8.29
CA GLN A 629 -25.45 -4.48 -8.06
C GLN A 629 -26.72 -4.76 -7.23
N THR A 630 -27.01 -6.02 -6.95
CA THR A 630 -28.15 -6.40 -6.11
C THR A 630 -27.71 -7.07 -4.84
N MET A 631 -28.20 -6.62 -3.69
CA MET A 631 -28.01 -7.30 -2.40
C MET A 631 -28.83 -8.59 -2.26
N LEU A 632 -29.50 -9.03 -3.33
CA LEU A 632 -30.35 -10.20 -3.33
C LEU A 632 -29.54 -11.51 -3.35
N PRO A 633 -30.12 -12.60 -2.80
CA PRO A 633 -29.53 -13.93 -2.90
C PRO A 633 -29.35 -14.37 -4.35
N SER A 634 -28.37 -15.23 -4.61
CA SER A 634 -28.05 -15.70 -5.97
C SER A 634 -29.22 -16.39 -6.69
N VAL A 635 -30.20 -16.88 -5.95
CA VAL A 635 -31.45 -17.41 -6.44
C VAL A 635 -32.59 -16.76 -5.67
N THR A 636 -33.41 -15.99 -6.35
CA THR A 636 -34.51 -15.23 -5.73
C THR A 636 -35.86 -15.78 -6.20
N VAL A 637 -36.74 -16.08 -5.26
CA VAL A 637 -38.09 -16.57 -5.48
C VAL A 637 -39.14 -15.60 -4.90
N PRO A 638 -40.39 -15.58 -5.36
CA PRO A 638 -41.44 -14.72 -4.80
C PRO A 638 -41.63 -14.96 -3.30
N GLU A 639 -41.92 -13.92 -2.52
CA GLU A 639 -42.07 -13.99 -1.06
C GLU A 639 -43.04 -15.09 -0.60
N ARG A 640 -44.25 -15.13 -1.16
CA ARG A 640 -45.23 -16.13 -0.79
C ARG A 640 -44.77 -17.55 -1.10
N ALA A 641 -44.05 -17.74 -2.19
CA ALA A 641 -43.48 -19.03 -2.55
C ALA A 641 -42.34 -19.43 -1.60
N PHE A 642 -41.48 -18.49 -1.23
CA PHE A 642 -40.40 -18.69 -0.26
C PHE A 642 -40.94 -19.18 1.09
N ASP A 643 -41.97 -18.53 1.61
CA ASP A 643 -42.60 -18.92 2.88
C ASP A 643 -43.28 -20.30 2.82
N ALA A 644 -43.88 -20.64 1.67
CA ALA A 644 -44.42 -21.99 1.45
C ALA A 644 -43.32 -23.06 1.41
N TYR A 645 -42.13 -22.73 0.82
CA TYR A 645 -41.02 -23.67 0.63
C TYR A 645 -40.17 -23.86 1.90
N PHE A 646 -39.93 -22.80 2.66
CA PHE A 646 -38.97 -22.79 3.76
C PHE A 646 -39.58 -22.43 5.13
N GLY A 647 -40.76 -21.87 5.15
CA GLY A 647 -41.47 -21.42 6.36
C GLY A 647 -41.11 -19.96 6.72
N ALA A 648 -41.45 -19.60 7.97
CA ALA A 648 -41.18 -18.27 8.48
C ALA A 648 -39.69 -18.10 8.81
N VAL A 649 -38.86 -17.84 7.81
CA VAL A 649 -37.42 -17.53 7.97
C VAL A 649 -37.27 -16.06 8.44
N PRO A 650 -36.45 -15.76 9.43
CA PRO A 650 -36.12 -14.40 9.82
C PRO A 650 -35.43 -13.63 8.67
N ASP A 651 -35.36 -12.29 8.78
CA ASP A 651 -34.66 -11.48 7.83
C ASP A 651 -33.14 -11.64 8.01
N ALA A 652 -32.42 -11.73 6.90
CA ALA A 652 -30.98 -11.71 6.87
C ALA A 652 -30.45 -10.26 6.88
N GLN A 653 -31.21 -9.36 6.23
CA GLN A 653 -30.89 -7.94 6.10
C GLN A 653 -32.18 -7.11 6.06
N VAL A 654 -32.09 -5.91 6.64
CA VAL A 654 -33.16 -4.89 6.51
C VAL A 654 -32.52 -3.63 5.94
N LEU A 655 -33.03 -3.20 4.80
CA LEU A 655 -32.58 -2.04 4.03
C LEU A 655 -33.48 -0.85 4.38
N VAL A 656 -32.90 0.30 4.71
CA VAL A 656 -33.68 1.48 5.15
C VAL A 656 -33.20 2.70 4.40
N THR A 657 -34.16 3.43 3.80
CA THR A 657 -33.91 4.74 3.17
C THR A 657 -34.60 5.84 3.97
N ILE A 658 -33.90 6.92 4.21
CA ILE A 658 -34.38 8.09 4.95
C ILE A 658 -35.32 8.88 4.05
N LYS A 659 -36.37 9.46 4.65
CA LYS A 659 -37.27 10.38 3.94
C LYS A 659 -36.61 11.73 3.77
N ASP A 660 -36.81 12.35 2.60
CA ASP A 660 -36.32 13.69 2.31
C ASP A 660 -36.71 14.70 3.39
N GLY A 661 -35.75 15.47 3.87
CA GLY A 661 -35.91 16.46 4.90
C GLY A 661 -35.82 15.97 6.34
N VAL A 662 -35.65 14.68 6.59
CA VAL A 662 -35.38 14.10 7.91
C VAL A 662 -33.87 14.11 8.17
N SER A 663 -33.45 14.58 9.34
CA SER A 663 -32.03 14.55 9.70
C SER A 663 -31.55 13.11 9.91
N PRO A 664 -30.31 12.77 9.45
CA PRO A 664 -29.73 11.44 9.63
C PRO A 664 -29.70 10.99 11.10
N ALA A 665 -29.42 11.90 12.04
CA ALA A 665 -29.38 11.58 13.46
C ALA A 665 -30.77 11.15 14.00
N ARG A 666 -31.85 11.74 13.51
CA ARG A 666 -33.21 11.36 13.91
C ARG A 666 -33.61 10.03 13.32
N ALA A 667 -33.30 9.79 12.04
CA ALA A 667 -33.51 8.50 11.39
C ALA A 667 -32.69 7.39 12.07
N ARG A 668 -31.42 7.67 12.40
CA ARG A 668 -30.56 6.74 13.15
C ARG A 668 -31.18 6.33 14.48
N ALA A 669 -31.66 7.29 15.27
CA ALA A 669 -32.29 6.98 16.55
C ALA A 669 -33.51 6.06 16.42
N VAL A 670 -34.33 6.22 15.36
CA VAL A 670 -35.46 5.34 15.06
C VAL A 670 -35.02 3.92 14.73
N VAL A 671 -33.98 3.80 13.89
CA VAL A 671 -33.44 2.49 13.47
C VAL A 671 -32.76 1.78 14.65
N ASP A 672 -31.96 2.52 15.44
CA ASP A 672 -31.30 1.99 16.63
C ASP A 672 -32.30 1.53 17.69
N ALA A 673 -33.43 2.26 17.88
CA ALA A 673 -34.48 1.87 18.80
C ALA A 673 -35.16 0.54 18.38
N ALA A 674 -35.39 0.33 17.07
CA ALA A 674 -35.94 -0.91 16.55
C ALA A 674 -34.95 -2.10 16.66
N ALA A 675 -33.65 -1.83 16.57
CA ALA A 675 -32.58 -2.81 16.72
C ALA A 675 -32.19 -3.06 18.20
N ALA A 676 -32.58 -2.18 19.14
CA ALA A 676 -32.16 -2.26 20.54
C ALA A 676 -32.43 -3.60 21.23
N PRO A 677 -33.58 -4.27 21.01
CA PRO A 677 -33.86 -5.59 21.64
C PRO A 677 -32.97 -6.72 21.13
N TYR A 678 -32.21 -6.51 20.03
CA TYR A 678 -31.45 -7.54 19.35
C TYR A 678 -29.94 -7.16 19.37
N PRO A 679 -29.20 -7.60 20.38
CA PRO A 679 -27.82 -7.17 20.64
C PRO A 679 -26.84 -7.37 19.47
N THR A 680 -27.02 -8.42 18.67
CA THR A 680 -26.15 -8.78 17.57
C THR A 680 -26.53 -8.14 16.22
N VAL A 681 -27.64 -7.39 16.20
CA VAL A 681 -28.08 -6.68 15.00
C VAL A 681 -27.31 -5.36 14.91
N MET A 682 -26.45 -5.29 13.94
CA MET A 682 -25.67 -4.11 13.61
C MET A 682 -26.45 -3.17 12.70
N VAL A 683 -26.41 -1.89 13.00
CA VAL A 683 -26.95 -0.83 12.14
C VAL A 683 -25.77 -0.14 11.44
N ASN A 684 -25.50 -0.52 10.22
CA ASN A 684 -24.45 0.06 9.40
C ASN A 684 -25.00 1.23 8.58
N SER A 685 -24.36 2.39 8.68
CA SER A 685 -24.66 3.53 7.84
C SER A 685 -23.77 3.51 6.59
N ALA A 686 -24.34 3.73 5.41
CA ALA A 686 -23.57 3.91 4.18
C ALA A 686 -22.53 5.04 4.34
N THR A 687 -22.85 6.09 5.08
CA THR A 687 -21.94 7.21 5.38
C THR A 687 -20.77 6.78 6.27
N GLU A 688 -20.99 5.93 7.28
CA GLU A 688 -19.95 5.42 8.18
C GLU A 688 -18.99 4.50 7.42
N VAL A 689 -19.50 3.60 6.57
CA VAL A 689 -18.69 2.72 5.73
C VAL A 689 -17.81 3.55 4.78
N ARG A 690 -18.38 4.60 4.18
CA ARG A 690 -17.61 5.55 3.34
C ARG A 690 -16.52 6.25 4.15
N GLY A 691 -16.86 6.73 5.36
CA GLY A 691 -15.92 7.42 6.25
C GLY A 691 -14.70 6.55 6.57
N GLN A 692 -14.90 5.30 6.99
CA GLN A 692 -13.82 4.36 7.28
C GLN A 692 -12.94 4.08 6.06
N PHE A 693 -13.55 3.95 4.87
CA PHE A 693 -12.81 3.78 3.63
C PHE A 693 -11.98 5.03 3.28
N ASP A 694 -12.58 6.22 3.46
CA ASP A 694 -11.90 7.50 3.24
C ASP A 694 -10.70 7.69 4.18
N GLU A 695 -10.85 7.36 5.47
CA GLU A 695 -9.76 7.41 6.45
C GLU A 695 -8.60 6.48 6.06
N THR A 696 -8.90 5.27 5.60
CA THR A 696 -7.88 4.34 5.13
C THR A 696 -7.13 4.89 3.91
N LEU A 697 -7.84 5.45 2.94
CA LEU A 697 -7.23 6.08 1.77
C LEU A 697 -6.41 7.32 2.14
N ASP A 698 -6.88 8.13 3.07
CA ASP A 698 -6.17 9.31 3.54
C ASP A 698 -4.89 8.94 4.30
N MET A 699 -4.89 7.84 5.07
CA MET A 699 -3.68 7.29 5.70
C MET A 699 -2.66 6.84 4.64
N VAL A 700 -3.09 6.11 3.62
CA VAL A 700 -2.20 5.70 2.50
C VAL A 700 -1.63 6.92 1.78
N LEU A 701 -2.47 7.94 1.51
CA LEU A 701 -2.01 9.20 0.90
C LEU A 701 -1.00 9.93 1.78
N MET A 702 -1.19 9.96 3.09
CA MET A 702 -0.27 10.60 4.04
C MET A 702 1.10 9.92 4.01
N ILE A 703 1.14 8.59 4.07
CA ILE A 703 2.38 7.80 3.99
C ILE A 703 3.08 8.08 2.65
N MET A 704 2.35 7.99 1.54
CA MET A 704 2.89 8.20 0.20
C MET A 704 3.42 9.63 0.02
N THR A 705 2.72 10.63 0.55
CA THR A 705 3.16 12.04 0.52
C THR A 705 4.44 12.24 1.34
N GLY A 706 4.56 11.58 2.47
CA GLY A 706 5.79 11.59 3.28
C GLY A 706 6.99 11.01 2.53
N LEU A 707 6.81 9.84 1.90
CA LEU A 707 7.85 9.20 1.08
C LEU A 707 8.27 10.07 -0.11
N LEU A 708 7.30 10.72 -0.75
CA LEU A 708 7.57 11.64 -1.86
C LEU A 708 8.26 12.92 -1.43
N GLY A 709 8.02 13.39 -0.19
CA GLY A 709 8.78 14.49 0.41
C GLY A 709 10.29 14.23 0.37
N LEU A 710 10.70 12.98 0.61
CA LEU A 710 12.11 12.57 0.50
C LEU A 710 12.62 12.68 -0.94
N ALA A 711 11.84 12.24 -1.93
CA ALA A 711 12.22 12.35 -3.35
C ALA A 711 12.37 13.82 -3.79
N ILE A 712 11.49 14.71 -3.32
CA ILE A 712 11.62 16.16 -3.55
C ILE A 712 12.91 16.69 -2.91
N LEU A 713 13.23 16.26 -1.70
CA LEU A 713 14.43 16.70 -0.99
C LEU A 713 15.70 16.28 -1.74
N ILE A 714 15.76 15.06 -2.25
CA ILE A 714 16.86 14.59 -3.12
C ILE A 714 16.92 15.43 -4.40
N SER A 715 15.79 15.71 -5.02
CA SER A 715 15.70 16.55 -6.22
C SER A 715 16.17 17.97 -5.98
N LEU A 716 15.81 18.56 -4.84
CA LEU A 716 16.24 19.89 -4.41
C LEU A 716 17.77 19.96 -4.27
N LEU A 717 18.39 18.92 -3.68
CA LEU A 717 19.84 18.81 -3.61
C LEU A 717 20.49 18.72 -4.99
N GLY A 718 19.89 17.98 -5.91
CA GLY A 718 20.33 17.86 -7.30
C GLY A 718 20.30 19.22 -8.02
N ILE A 719 19.19 19.96 -7.89
CA ILE A 719 19.05 21.31 -8.46
C ILE A 719 20.06 22.27 -7.85
N ALA A 720 20.19 22.28 -6.53
CA ALA A 720 21.14 23.15 -5.80
C ALA A 720 22.58 22.90 -6.25
N ASN A 721 22.97 21.63 -6.43
CA ASN A 721 24.29 21.25 -6.91
C ASN A 721 24.55 21.75 -8.34
N THR A 722 23.58 21.55 -9.25
CA THR A 722 23.68 21.96 -10.65
C THR A 722 23.73 23.49 -10.79
N LEU A 723 22.90 24.20 -10.00
CA LEU A 723 22.91 25.67 -9.98
C LEU A 723 24.20 26.23 -9.36
N SER A 724 24.72 25.62 -8.31
CA SER A 724 26.00 26.02 -7.69
C SER A 724 27.13 25.97 -8.70
N LEU A 725 27.14 24.95 -9.55
CA LEU A 725 28.10 24.85 -10.64
C LEU A 725 27.85 25.92 -11.70
N SER A 726 26.57 26.08 -12.14
CA SER A 726 26.23 27.10 -13.13
C SER A 726 26.78 28.47 -12.76
N VAL A 727 26.63 28.80 -11.50
CA VAL A 727 27.14 30.04 -10.94
C VAL A 727 28.68 30.10 -11.02
N HIS A 728 29.36 29.00 -10.73
CA HIS A 728 30.82 28.94 -10.72
C HIS A 728 31.42 29.07 -12.15
N GLU A 729 30.85 28.34 -13.12
CA GLU A 729 31.27 28.42 -14.53
C GLU A 729 30.97 29.78 -15.16
N ARG A 730 29.88 30.44 -14.75
CA ARG A 730 29.42 31.72 -15.26
C ARG A 730 29.81 32.88 -14.35
N THR A 731 30.85 32.69 -13.48
CA THR A 731 31.31 33.77 -12.57
C THR A 731 31.78 34.96 -13.34
N ARG A 732 32.48 34.76 -14.48
CA ARG A 732 32.93 35.83 -15.39
C ARG A 732 31.80 36.56 -16.10
N GLU A 733 30.79 35.80 -16.62
CA GLU A 733 29.58 36.38 -17.20
C GLU A 733 28.79 37.19 -16.18
N SER A 734 28.64 36.64 -14.96
CA SER A 734 27.97 37.32 -13.84
C SER A 734 28.71 38.58 -13.41
N ALA A 735 30.05 38.57 -13.42
CA ALA A 735 30.90 39.74 -13.15
C ALA A 735 30.76 40.80 -14.25
N LEU A 736 30.71 40.39 -15.53
CA LEU A 736 30.51 41.25 -16.65
C LEU A 736 29.11 41.93 -16.62
N LEU A 737 28.06 41.16 -16.35
CA LEU A 737 26.71 41.71 -16.19
C LEU A 737 26.64 42.74 -15.06
N ARG A 738 27.36 42.47 -13.94
CA ARG A 738 27.45 43.43 -12.83
C ARG A 738 28.26 44.64 -13.18
N ALA A 739 29.33 44.51 -13.96
CA ALA A 739 30.09 45.64 -14.50
C ALA A 739 29.26 46.50 -15.46
N LEU A 740 28.34 45.89 -16.19
CA LEU A 740 27.39 46.58 -17.05
C LEU A 740 26.15 47.16 -16.32
N GLY A 741 26.17 47.11 -14.95
CA GLY A 741 25.16 47.77 -14.13
C GLY A 741 24.10 46.87 -13.50
N LEU A 742 24.18 45.52 -13.67
CA LEU A 742 23.24 44.60 -12.98
C LEU A 742 23.53 44.59 -11.47
N THR A 743 22.52 44.95 -10.68
CA THR A 743 22.66 44.99 -9.22
C THR A 743 22.67 43.56 -8.57
N ARG A 744 23.22 43.44 -7.34
CA ARG A 744 23.24 42.17 -6.58
C ARG A 744 21.82 41.57 -6.42
N PRO A 745 20.76 42.33 -6.07
CA PRO A 745 19.41 41.82 -5.98
C PRO A 745 18.88 41.34 -7.33
N GLN A 746 19.19 42.05 -8.44
CA GLN A 746 18.75 41.62 -9.76
C GLN A 746 19.43 40.32 -10.23
N LEU A 747 20.72 40.12 -9.91
CA LEU A 747 21.41 38.87 -10.19
C LEU A 747 20.82 37.70 -9.37
N ARG A 748 20.49 37.94 -8.11
CA ARG A 748 19.80 36.93 -7.29
C ARG A 748 18.42 36.57 -7.87
N ARG A 749 17.60 37.57 -8.23
CA ARG A 749 16.30 37.35 -8.85
C ARG A 749 16.43 36.60 -10.18
N MET A 750 17.41 36.92 -11.00
CA MET A 750 17.66 36.23 -12.27
C MET A 750 17.90 34.71 -12.02
N LEU A 751 18.79 34.36 -11.10
CA LEU A 751 19.10 32.95 -10.78
C LEU A 751 17.92 32.23 -10.11
N SER A 752 17.15 32.93 -9.25
CA SER A 752 15.96 32.35 -8.64
C SER A 752 14.84 32.11 -9.67
N VAL A 753 14.66 33.02 -10.64
CA VAL A 753 13.70 32.86 -11.73
C VAL A 753 14.14 31.76 -12.71
N GLU A 754 15.45 31.65 -13.00
CA GLU A 754 15.97 30.52 -13.78
C GLU A 754 15.61 29.18 -13.13
N ALA A 755 15.82 29.04 -11.81
CA ALA A 755 15.48 27.85 -11.06
C ALA A 755 13.95 27.60 -10.99
N LEU A 756 13.14 28.63 -10.84
CA LEU A 756 11.68 28.56 -10.91
C LEU A 756 11.23 27.99 -12.25
N VAL A 757 11.76 28.52 -13.37
CA VAL A 757 11.42 28.05 -14.72
C VAL A 757 11.78 26.58 -14.90
N LEU A 758 12.97 26.15 -14.44
CA LEU A 758 13.37 24.74 -14.47
C LEU A 758 12.47 23.86 -13.61
N GLY A 759 12.11 24.33 -12.41
CA GLY A 759 11.18 23.63 -11.52
C GLY A 759 9.81 23.43 -12.15
N LEU A 760 9.25 24.47 -12.75
CA LEU A 760 7.96 24.43 -13.42
C LEU A 760 7.97 23.55 -14.68
N ILE A 761 9.07 23.54 -15.45
CA ILE A 761 9.22 22.62 -16.59
C ILE A 761 9.17 21.18 -16.12
N GLY A 762 9.94 20.84 -15.08
CA GLY A 762 9.92 19.50 -14.50
C GLY A 762 8.54 19.11 -13.99
N ALA A 763 7.85 20.03 -13.32
CA ALA A 763 6.49 19.81 -12.81
C ALA A 763 5.48 19.56 -13.95
N LEU A 764 5.48 20.36 -15.00
CA LEU A 764 4.53 20.18 -16.12
C LEU A 764 4.73 18.86 -16.84
N VAL A 765 5.99 18.47 -17.10
CA VAL A 765 6.28 17.17 -17.71
C VAL A 765 5.90 16.04 -16.75
N GLY A 766 6.20 16.20 -15.45
CA GLY A 766 5.84 15.22 -14.43
C GLY A 766 4.33 15.02 -14.28
N VAL A 767 3.57 16.11 -14.24
CA VAL A 767 2.10 16.07 -14.20
C VAL A 767 1.54 15.39 -15.44
N ALA A 768 2.00 15.76 -16.64
CA ALA A 768 1.51 15.14 -17.88
C ALA A 768 1.73 13.61 -17.88
N LEU A 769 2.93 13.15 -17.49
CA LEU A 769 3.24 11.72 -17.38
C LEU A 769 2.41 11.05 -16.28
N GLY A 770 2.30 11.67 -15.09
CA GLY A 770 1.57 11.14 -13.95
C GLY A 770 0.08 10.97 -14.25
N LEU A 771 -0.54 11.93 -14.96
CA LEU A 771 -1.94 11.83 -15.40
C LEU A 771 -2.15 10.65 -16.37
N VAL A 772 -1.29 10.52 -17.38
CA VAL A 772 -1.40 9.44 -18.38
C VAL A 772 -1.17 8.08 -17.73
N PHE A 773 -0.15 7.94 -16.90
CA PHE A 773 0.15 6.66 -16.24
C PHE A 773 -0.86 6.31 -15.15
N GLY A 774 -1.36 7.32 -14.42
CA GLY A 774 -2.44 7.13 -13.44
C GLY A 774 -3.71 6.61 -14.11
N TRP A 775 -4.08 7.19 -15.24
CA TRP A 775 -5.21 6.70 -16.04
C TRP A 775 -5.00 5.27 -16.53
N ALA A 776 -3.82 4.97 -17.11
CA ALA A 776 -3.53 3.64 -17.63
C ALA A 776 -3.47 2.57 -16.51
N ALA A 777 -2.90 2.91 -15.35
CA ALA A 777 -2.84 2.03 -14.19
C ALA A 777 -4.24 1.70 -13.64
N MET A 778 -5.09 2.71 -13.48
CA MET A 778 -6.48 2.50 -13.03
C MET A 778 -7.25 1.58 -13.97
N ARG A 779 -7.12 1.79 -15.29
CA ARG A 779 -7.77 0.94 -16.29
C ARG A 779 -7.27 -0.50 -16.26
N ALA A 780 -5.98 -0.68 -15.96
CA ALA A 780 -5.37 -2.01 -15.83
C ALA A 780 -5.71 -2.73 -14.51
N MET A 781 -6.10 -1.98 -13.46
CA MET A 781 -6.41 -2.56 -12.14
C MET A 781 -7.86 -2.96 -11.99
N LEU A 782 -8.80 -2.11 -12.44
CA LEU A 782 -10.23 -2.21 -12.14
C LEU A 782 -11.08 -2.04 -13.40
N GLU A 783 -11.94 -3.01 -13.65
CA GLU A 783 -12.98 -2.92 -14.68
C GLU A 783 -14.04 -1.87 -14.28
N GLY A 784 -14.42 -1.04 -15.26
CA GLY A 784 -15.38 0.05 -15.00
C GLY A 784 -14.85 1.19 -14.15
N SER A 785 -13.51 1.32 -13.99
CA SER A 785 -12.93 2.40 -13.17
C SER A 785 -13.27 3.78 -13.71
N GLN A 786 -13.70 4.67 -12.82
CA GLN A 786 -13.94 6.09 -13.11
C GLN A 786 -12.64 6.87 -12.93
N TYR A 787 -12.31 7.73 -13.88
CA TYR A 787 -11.10 8.54 -13.85
C TYR A 787 -11.35 9.90 -13.18
N ALA A 788 -10.57 10.19 -12.12
CA ALA A 788 -10.61 11.46 -11.42
C ALA A 788 -9.25 12.15 -11.43
N VAL A 789 -9.24 13.44 -11.74
CA VAL A 789 -8.05 14.29 -11.63
C VAL A 789 -8.18 15.16 -10.38
N PRO A 790 -7.31 14.97 -9.38
CA PRO A 790 -7.32 15.77 -8.16
C PRO A 790 -6.65 17.12 -8.42
N VAL A 791 -7.38 18.04 -9.09
CA VAL A 791 -6.86 19.34 -9.53
C VAL A 791 -6.18 20.15 -8.42
N PRO A 792 -6.74 20.25 -7.18
CA PRO A 792 -6.08 21.00 -6.10
C PRO A 792 -4.71 20.45 -5.75
N GLN A 793 -4.58 19.11 -5.68
CA GLN A 793 -3.31 18.44 -5.35
C GLN A 793 -2.29 18.60 -6.47
N VAL A 794 -2.71 18.46 -7.73
CA VAL A 794 -1.85 18.68 -8.91
C VAL A 794 -1.32 20.11 -8.95
N LEU A 795 -2.15 21.10 -8.68
CA LEU A 795 -1.73 22.50 -8.58
C LEU A 795 -0.75 22.72 -7.43
N LEU A 796 -1.01 22.09 -6.27
CA LEU A 796 -0.10 22.14 -5.13
C LEU A 796 1.29 21.57 -5.51
N PHE A 797 1.35 20.46 -6.23
CA PHE A 797 2.62 19.87 -6.66
C PHE A 797 3.39 20.79 -7.61
N VAL A 798 2.70 21.47 -8.52
CA VAL A 798 3.32 22.45 -9.41
C VAL A 798 3.89 23.64 -8.62
N VAL A 799 3.13 24.15 -7.64
CA VAL A 799 3.57 25.26 -6.78
C VAL A 799 4.76 24.84 -5.90
N LEU A 800 4.68 23.66 -5.26
CA LEU A 800 5.77 23.13 -4.43
C LEU A 800 7.03 22.91 -5.26
N SER A 801 6.91 22.41 -6.49
CA SER A 801 8.04 22.20 -7.39
C SER A 801 8.70 23.53 -7.80
N GLY A 802 7.92 24.56 -8.08
CA GLY A 802 8.42 25.90 -8.34
C GLY A 802 9.13 26.48 -7.11
N ALA A 803 8.53 26.32 -5.92
CA ALA A 803 9.12 26.75 -4.65
C ALA A 803 10.42 26.01 -4.34
N ALA A 804 10.46 24.69 -4.54
CA ALA A 804 11.66 23.88 -4.38
C ALA A 804 12.79 24.35 -5.30
N GLY A 805 12.48 24.66 -6.57
CA GLY A 805 13.44 25.25 -7.49
C GLY A 805 14.03 26.56 -6.96
N VAL A 806 13.18 27.47 -6.49
CA VAL A 806 13.63 28.75 -5.92
C VAL A 806 14.49 28.55 -4.66
N LEU A 807 14.05 27.65 -3.75
CA LEU A 807 14.80 27.33 -2.53
C LEU A 807 16.20 26.75 -2.84
N ALA A 808 16.28 25.85 -3.83
CA ALA A 808 17.55 25.29 -4.29
C ALA A 808 18.52 26.38 -4.80
N ALA A 809 18.00 27.46 -5.36
CA ALA A 809 18.79 28.57 -5.88
C ALA A 809 19.29 29.55 -4.81
N VAL A 810 18.73 29.59 -3.60
CA VAL A 810 19.01 30.62 -2.59
C VAL A 810 20.50 30.69 -2.25
N ILE A 811 21.13 29.57 -1.94
CA ILE A 811 22.55 29.51 -1.54
C ILE A 811 23.47 29.83 -2.73
N PRO A 812 23.30 29.20 -3.93
CA PRO A 812 24.10 29.52 -5.10
C PRO A 812 23.98 30.99 -5.53
N ALA A 813 22.77 31.54 -5.55
CA ALA A 813 22.53 32.92 -5.94
C ALA A 813 23.14 33.93 -4.96
N ARG A 814 23.12 33.65 -3.65
CA ARG A 814 23.80 34.50 -2.66
C ARG A 814 25.31 34.49 -2.84
N ARG A 815 25.90 33.34 -3.16
CA ARG A 815 27.35 33.21 -3.43
C ARG A 815 27.76 33.99 -4.68
N ALA A 816 27.00 33.82 -5.79
CA ALA A 816 27.23 34.56 -7.03
C ALA A 816 27.17 36.08 -6.84
N ALA A 817 26.19 36.57 -6.10
CA ALA A 817 26.01 38.00 -5.88
C ALA A 817 27.10 38.63 -4.97
N ARG A 818 27.79 37.81 -4.16
CA ARG A 818 28.91 38.27 -3.28
C ARG A 818 30.29 38.17 -3.95
N ALA A 819 30.42 37.50 -5.09
CA ALA A 819 31.70 37.38 -5.79
C ALA A 819 32.29 38.74 -6.17
N SER A 820 33.63 38.91 -6.04
CA SER A 820 34.35 40.13 -6.42
C SER A 820 34.37 40.28 -7.95
N ILE A 821 34.00 41.45 -8.47
CA ILE A 821 33.99 41.73 -9.92
C ILE A 821 35.45 41.70 -10.44
N VAL A 822 36.35 42.37 -9.74
CA VAL A 822 37.76 42.47 -10.15
C VAL A 822 38.45 41.11 -10.10
N GLY A 823 38.27 40.36 -8.99
CA GLY A 823 38.88 39.06 -8.83
C GLY A 823 38.33 38.02 -9.84
N SER A 824 37.03 38.14 -10.24
CA SER A 824 36.40 37.23 -11.22
C SER A 824 36.82 37.54 -12.68
N LEU A 825 37.20 38.77 -12.97
CA LEU A 825 37.70 39.17 -14.30
C LEU A 825 39.21 38.94 -14.46
N ALA A 826 39.97 38.98 -13.33
CA ALA A 826 41.43 38.75 -13.30
C ALA A 826 41.80 37.25 -13.26
N ALA A 827 40.95 36.39 -12.82
CA ALA A 827 41.22 34.94 -12.69
C ALA A 827 41.07 34.15 -14.02
N GLY A 828 40.97 34.77 -15.12
CA GLY A 828 41.00 34.22 -16.48
C GLY A 828 42.19 34.75 -17.21
#